data_126007d6862b9feb0471c421ca6ec395
#
_entry.id   126007d6862b9feb0471c421ca6ec395
#
_cell.length_a   1.000
_cell.length_b   1.000
_cell.length_c   1.000
_cell.angle_alpha   90.00
_cell.angle_beta   90.00
_cell.angle_gamma   90.00
#
_symmetry.space_group_name_H-M   'P 1'
#
loop_
_entity.id
_entity.type
_entity.pdbx_description
1 polymer ?
#
loop_
_entity_poly.entity_id
_entity_poly.type
_entity_poly.pdbx_seq_one_letter_code
_entity_poly.pdbx_strand_id
1 'polypeptide(L)'
;MEHESKKSLEEIFQDTKVEKVDTVDNLKRSFISYAMAVNVSRAIPDVRDGLKPVHRRILYAMGEMNNFYDKPTKKCARIVGDVMGKYHPHGDSSVYDAMVRLAQDFSIRYPLVDGQGNFGSVDGDPPAAMRYTEARLSKIAGLMLEDIDKNTVDFYPNFDNTLMQPAVLPAKIPNLLINGSDGIAVGMATNIPPHNLTEVLNGLQALIDNPDIDIDELIKIIPAPDFPTGGIIMGRTAVKHAYKTGRGGIVVRGKAEIEETASGRSRIIITELPYQVNKAQLIVQMADLVKNKRLDGISDIKEESDRKGMRIVIDIKKDFNAQVVLNSLYKQTQLQKSSGIIFLALVNGTPRILNLKEMLYYYLEHQKEVLTRKTQYELEKAKEREHIVRGLVIALANIDEVIQIIKSSEDKQEASIKLTQNFELDEIQANAILEMKLSRLTSLEVEKLNEELRQLNALIIDLEDILATPARVLKILRDNFEEIKNKFGDARKTEISLDAGGIDIADLIEKEDVVISMTHQGYIKRMSTSEYKSQNRGGVGVSAHKTKEEDFIENMFVTSTHDDLLFFTNKGRVYCIKAYEVPEAQKAAKGRAIINLLMLSEGEKVTTMIPRKENASGNLIMATKNGLIKKTRLEEFESIRKVGKIAIKLLENDELIGVEVSSGEDDILVASHSGKCIRFNEKDVRNMGRDSQGVRSMKLSDDDYIVDMAIVKPNTQIITISENGYGKRSDVDEYRLQTRGGKGVKAGVFNKKTGNLVALKQSVLEDDVLLIADNGIVIRTPIEQISSISRVSQGVKVMRLKDENKIVGVALVKKEEENNEENVLSENAGNINENEQTLATEASESENNLTNVEKSDMLDNQNDNYQADDSDNETDD
;
A
#
# COMPACT_ATOMS: atom_id res chain seq x y z
N MET A 1 2.77 11.95 89.71
CA MET A 1 3.03 12.59 88.42
C MET A 1 3.23 11.44 87.43
N GLU A 2 2.64 11.50 86.25
CA GLU A 2 2.67 10.51 85.16
C GLU A 2 1.69 9.32 85.23
N HIS A 3 0.41 9.64 85.10
CA HIS A 3 -0.55 8.74 84.49
C HIS A 3 -1.20 9.49 83.28
N GLU A 4 -0.50 9.67 82.22
CA GLU A 4 -1.12 9.84 80.90
C GLU A 4 -1.67 8.48 80.48
N SER A 5 -2.98 8.30 80.62
CA SER A 5 -3.73 7.17 80.19
C SER A 5 -3.58 7.06 78.66
N LYS A 6 -2.88 6.05 78.15
CA LYS A 6 -2.98 5.67 76.74
C LYS A 6 -4.45 5.37 76.49
N LYS A 7 -5.18 6.29 75.88
CA LYS A 7 -6.50 6.03 75.30
C LYS A 7 -6.39 4.75 74.45
N SER A 8 -7.26 3.82 74.71
CA SER A 8 -7.32 2.60 73.87
C SER A 8 -7.69 2.99 72.44
N LEU A 9 -7.22 2.18 71.48
CA LEU A 9 -7.58 2.41 70.05
C LEU A 9 -9.11 2.47 69.89
N GLU A 10 -9.91 1.78 70.75
CA GLU A 10 -11.36 1.83 70.72
C GLU A 10 -11.95 3.17 71.23
N GLU A 11 -11.30 3.90 72.18
CA GLU A 11 -11.71 5.22 72.60
C GLU A 11 -11.38 6.30 71.53
N ILE A 12 -10.31 6.13 70.78
CA ILE A 12 -9.95 7.00 69.64
C ILE A 12 -10.99 6.84 68.50
N PHE A 13 -11.57 5.67 68.33
CA PHE A 13 -12.60 5.42 67.30
C PHE A 13 -14.01 5.81 67.70
N GLN A 14 -14.24 6.28 68.95
CA GLN A 14 -15.51 6.85 69.38
C GLN A 14 -15.64 8.37 69.13
N ASP A 15 -14.60 9.00 68.65
CA ASP A 15 -14.68 10.38 68.14
C ASP A 15 -15.57 10.40 66.87
N THR A 16 -16.63 11.20 66.93
CA THR A 16 -17.67 11.32 65.86
C THR A 16 -17.10 11.75 64.49
N LYS A 17 -15.83 12.08 64.39
CA LYS A 17 -15.10 12.45 63.17
C LYS A 17 -14.31 11.30 62.55
N VAL A 18 -14.23 10.13 63.15
CA VAL A 18 -13.46 8.97 62.64
C VAL A 18 -14.42 7.89 62.16
N GLU A 19 -14.53 7.76 60.84
CA GLU A 19 -15.25 6.69 60.17
C GLU A 19 -14.34 5.47 60.02
N LYS A 20 -14.84 4.28 60.38
CA LYS A 20 -14.18 3.00 60.09
C LYS A 20 -14.40 2.66 58.62
N VAL A 21 -13.38 2.75 57.81
CA VAL A 21 -13.41 2.40 56.38
C VAL A 21 -12.65 1.10 56.21
N ASP A 22 -13.27 0.12 55.54
CA ASP A 22 -12.57 -1.10 55.14
C ASP A 22 -11.46 -0.75 54.08
N THR A 23 -10.23 -1.16 54.41
CA THR A 23 -9.05 -0.85 53.59
C THR A 23 -9.17 -1.42 52.19
N VAL A 24 -9.74 -2.60 52.01
CA VAL A 24 -9.89 -3.26 50.71
C VAL A 24 -10.93 -2.54 49.88
N ASP A 25 -12.06 -2.15 50.45
CA ASP A 25 -13.11 -1.43 49.74
C ASP A 25 -12.70 0.00 49.38
N ASN A 26 -11.96 0.68 50.25
CA ASN A 26 -11.40 1.99 49.97
C ASN A 26 -10.36 1.91 48.84
N LEU A 27 -9.47 0.90 48.88
CA LEU A 27 -8.49 0.67 47.82
C LEU A 27 -9.16 0.39 46.47
N LYS A 28 -10.19 -0.45 46.43
CA LYS A 28 -10.95 -0.76 45.21
C LYS A 28 -11.60 0.49 44.65
N ARG A 29 -12.29 1.28 45.47
CA ARG A 29 -12.94 2.53 45.03
C ARG A 29 -11.93 3.55 44.49
N SER A 30 -10.84 3.78 45.21
CA SER A 30 -9.78 4.69 44.82
C SER A 30 -9.09 4.24 43.54
N PHE A 31 -8.82 2.93 43.39
CA PHE A 31 -8.20 2.40 42.17
C PHE A 31 -9.12 2.50 40.96
N ILE A 32 -10.43 2.23 41.13
CA ILE A 32 -11.40 2.38 40.03
C ILE A 32 -11.50 3.86 39.61
N SER A 33 -11.60 4.80 40.58
CA SER A 33 -11.61 6.23 40.27
C SER A 33 -10.35 6.69 39.55
N TYR A 34 -9.17 6.23 40.01
CA TYR A 34 -7.90 6.50 39.36
C TYR A 34 -7.86 5.92 37.94
N ALA A 35 -8.24 4.64 37.78
CA ALA A 35 -8.26 3.97 36.48
C ALA A 35 -9.19 4.68 35.49
N MET A 36 -10.40 5.08 35.94
CA MET A 36 -11.33 5.83 35.12
C MET A 36 -10.75 7.19 34.70
N ALA A 37 -10.14 7.93 35.63
CA ALA A 37 -9.50 9.21 35.33
C ALA A 37 -8.37 9.06 34.31
N VAL A 38 -7.48 8.06 34.46
CA VAL A 38 -6.39 7.82 33.52
C VAL A 38 -6.91 7.39 32.14
N ASN A 39 -7.92 6.52 32.11
CA ASN A 39 -8.45 5.99 30.84
C ASN A 39 -9.22 7.06 30.07
N VAL A 40 -10.16 7.75 30.70
CA VAL A 40 -11.07 8.69 30.04
C VAL A 40 -10.46 10.09 29.91
N SER A 41 -9.73 10.57 30.93
CA SER A 41 -9.28 11.96 30.97
C SER A 41 -7.80 12.17 30.64
N ARG A 42 -7.07 11.13 30.18
CA ARG A 42 -5.63 11.26 29.87
C ARG A 42 -5.16 10.46 28.66
N ALA A 43 -5.37 9.13 28.63
CA ALA A 43 -4.61 8.24 27.75
C ALA A 43 -5.32 7.89 26.45
N ILE A 44 -6.65 7.75 26.46
CA ILE A 44 -7.44 7.25 25.33
C ILE A 44 -8.07 8.44 24.58
N PRO A 45 -7.94 8.50 23.22
CA PRO A 45 -8.55 9.56 22.41
C PRO A 45 -10.06 9.35 22.27
N ASP A 46 -10.81 10.44 22.08
CA ASP A 46 -12.22 10.37 21.68
C ASP A 46 -12.32 10.02 20.19
N VAL A 47 -13.27 9.15 19.83
CA VAL A 47 -13.44 8.69 18.44
C VAL A 47 -13.84 9.82 17.49
N ARG A 48 -14.52 10.85 17.98
CA ARG A 48 -15.08 11.97 17.22
C ARG A 48 -14.00 12.93 16.71
N ASP A 49 -13.10 13.40 17.59
CA ASP A 49 -12.05 14.36 17.23
C ASP A 49 -10.62 13.78 17.23
N GLY A 50 -10.46 12.53 17.67
CA GLY A 50 -9.18 11.84 17.69
C GLY A 50 -8.16 12.39 18.68
N LEU A 51 -8.57 13.23 19.63
CA LEU A 51 -7.68 13.94 20.53
C LEU A 51 -7.76 13.39 21.94
N LYS A 52 -6.60 13.37 22.61
CA LYS A 52 -6.53 13.28 24.07
C LYS A 52 -6.85 14.65 24.67
N PRO A 53 -7.31 14.73 25.93
CA PRO A 53 -7.65 16.00 26.54
C PRO A 53 -6.57 17.08 26.49
N VAL A 54 -5.29 16.71 26.65
CA VAL A 54 -4.17 17.69 26.57
C VAL A 54 -4.06 18.30 25.16
N HIS A 55 -4.17 17.49 24.11
CA HIS A 55 -4.08 17.97 22.73
C HIS A 55 -5.27 18.89 22.39
N ARG A 56 -6.49 18.49 22.80
CA ARG A 56 -7.70 19.29 22.62
C ARG A 56 -7.58 20.66 23.27
N ARG A 57 -7.09 20.72 24.51
CA ARG A 57 -6.89 21.95 25.26
C ARG A 57 -5.82 22.85 24.65
N ILE A 58 -4.73 22.26 24.11
CA ILE A 58 -3.70 23.02 23.39
C ILE A 58 -4.30 23.69 22.15
N LEU A 59 -4.99 22.93 21.29
CA LEU A 59 -5.57 23.49 20.06
C LEU A 59 -6.64 24.53 20.37
N TYR A 60 -7.49 24.27 21.36
CA TYR A 60 -8.53 25.21 21.77
C TYR A 60 -7.95 26.51 22.32
N ALA A 61 -6.98 26.47 23.24
CA ALA A 61 -6.30 27.66 23.76
C ALA A 61 -5.58 28.45 22.65
N MET A 62 -4.95 27.77 21.70
CA MET A 62 -4.33 28.44 20.54
C MET A 62 -5.36 29.14 19.66
N GLY A 63 -6.56 28.57 19.52
CA GLY A 63 -7.69 29.16 18.79
C GLY A 63 -8.20 30.42 19.51
N GLU A 64 -8.46 30.36 20.85
CA GLU A 64 -8.87 31.51 21.66
C GLU A 64 -7.84 32.65 21.61
N MET A 65 -6.55 32.31 21.57
CA MET A 65 -5.47 33.31 21.40
C MET A 65 -5.44 33.92 20.01
N ASN A 66 -6.34 33.56 19.10
CA ASN A 66 -6.31 33.91 17.67
C ASN A 66 -4.95 33.62 17.01
N ASN A 67 -4.36 32.43 17.29
CA ASN A 67 -3.03 32.05 16.87
C ASN A 67 -3.10 31.09 15.66
N PHE A 68 -3.79 31.51 14.61
CA PHE A 68 -3.97 30.77 13.38
C PHE A 68 -2.79 30.92 12.41
N TYR A 69 -2.77 30.10 11.35
CA TYR A 69 -1.71 30.02 10.36
C TYR A 69 -1.40 31.33 9.62
N ASP A 70 -2.38 32.22 9.52
CA ASP A 70 -2.29 33.54 8.88
C ASP A 70 -1.78 34.65 9.82
N LYS A 71 -1.53 34.31 11.09
CA LYS A 71 -1.03 35.24 12.13
C LYS A 71 0.43 34.95 12.44
N PRO A 72 1.15 35.93 13.01
CA PRO A 72 2.50 35.73 13.53
C PRO A 72 2.55 34.63 14.59
N THR A 73 3.67 33.88 14.62
CA THR A 73 3.95 32.87 15.66
C THR A 73 4.00 33.50 17.05
N LYS A 74 3.69 32.70 18.06
CA LYS A 74 3.83 33.09 19.47
C LYS A 74 4.84 32.18 20.17
N LYS A 75 5.56 32.74 21.17
CA LYS A 75 6.47 31.93 22.00
C LYS A 75 5.73 30.73 22.60
N CYS A 76 6.31 29.53 22.51
CA CYS A 76 5.72 28.33 23.09
C CYS A 76 5.47 28.44 24.57
N ALA A 77 6.35 29.12 25.31
CA ALA A 77 6.16 29.39 26.75
C ALA A 77 4.86 30.16 27.05
N ARG A 78 4.43 31.06 26.17
CA ARG A 78 3.16 31.79 26.33
C ARG A 78 1.96 30.84 26.09
N ILE A 79 2.03 30.02 25.09
CA ILE A 79 0.96 29.04 24.76
C ILE A 79 0.81 28.04 25.91
N VAL A 80 1.94 27.46 26.37
CA VAL A 80 1.97 26.53 27.51
C VAL A 80 1.40 27.15 28.77
N GLY A 81 1.79 28.39 29.08
CA GLY A 81 1.27 29.13 30.25
C GLY A 81 -0.23 29.35 30.19
N ASP A 82 -0.76 29.71 29.02
CA ASP A 82 -2.20 29.91 28.80
C ASP A 82 -3.01 28.60 28.95
N VAL A 83 -2.49 27.51 28.38
CA VAL A 83 -3.10 26.16 28.50
C VAL A 83 -3.14 25.70 29.95
N MET A 84 -2.03 25.84 30.69
CA MET A 84 -1.94 25.43 32.09
C MET A 84 -2.85 26.26 33.00
N GLY A 85 -2.82 27.59 32.82
CA GLY A 85 -3.57 28.50 33.65
C GLY A 85 -5.08 28.42 33.48
N LYS A 86 -5.54 28.07 32.27
CA LYS A 86 -6.97 28.04 31.94
C LYS A 86 -7.60 26.66 31.96
N TYR A 87 -6.90 25.61 31.45
CA TYR A 87 -7.55 24.33 31.10
C TYR A 87 -6.85 23.08 31.61
N HIS A 88 -5.52 23.10 31.79
CA HIS A 88 -4.77 21.86 32.04
C HIS A 88 -3.79 21.99 33.20
N PRO A 89 -4.22 21.81 34.46
CA PRO A 89 -3.43 22.06 35.69
C PRO A 89 -2.39 20.96 35.93
N HIS A 90 -1.45 20.78 34.98
CA HIS A 90 -0.36 19.80 35.04
C HIS A 90 0.98 20.45 34.67
N GLY A 91 2.09 19.71 34.79
CA GLY A 91 3.43 20.24 34.52
C GLY A 91 3.61 20.81 33.11
N ASP A 92 4.32 21.94 33.02
CA ASP A 92 4.62 22.66 31.79
C ASP A 92 5.33 21.81 30.74
N SER A 93 6.26 20.97 31.18
CA SER A 93 7.01 20.06 30.29
C SER A 93 6.06 19.09 29.55
N SER A 94 5.05 18.53 30.24
CA SER A 94 4.11 17.61 29.62
C SER A 94 3.22 18.28 28.58
N VAL A 95 2.84 19.52 28.78
CA VAL A 95 2.06 20.35 27.83
C VAL A 95 2.94 20.73 26.63
N TYR A 96 4.19 21.13 26.91
CA TYR A 96 5.15 21.49 25.86
C TYR A 96 5.47 20.30 24.97
N ASP A 97 5.79 19.13 25.55
CA ASP A 97 6.10 17.91 24.81
C ASP A 97 4.92 17.44 23.94
N ALA A 98 3.70 17.56 24.46
CA ALA A 98 2.49 17.26 23.68
C ALA A 98 2.35 18.23 22.49
N MET A 99 2.58 19.51 22.67
CA MET A 99 2.55 20.52 21.60
C MET A 99 3.67 20.31 20.57
N VAL A 100 4.89 20.01 21.04
CA VAL A 100 6.03 19.68 20.18
C VAL A 100 5.70 18.51 19.27
N ARG A 101 5.12 17.44 19.82
CA ARG A 101 4.74 16.26 19.03
C ARG A 101 3.73 16.59 17.94
N LEU A 102 2.77 17.51 18.17
CA LEU A 102 1.82 17.98 17.17
C LEU A 102 2.47 18.77 16.02
N ALA A 103 3.72 19.25 16.20
CA ALA A 103 4.47 20.00 15.20
C ALA A 103 5.49 19.15 14.42
N GLN A 104 5.82 17.93 14.90
CA GLN A 104 6.84 17.06 14.29
C GLN A 104 6.28 16.34 13.06
N ASP A 105 6.79 16.62 11.88
CA ASP A 105 6.39 16.05 10.61
C ASP A 105 6.79 14.55 10.44
N PHE A 106 7.73 14.07 11.25
CA PHE A 106 8.12 12.67 11.36
C PHE A 106 7.31 11.89 12.40
N SER A 107 6.55 12.57 13.27
CA SER A 107 5.69 11.95 14.30
C SER A 107 4.22 12.00 13.93
N ILE A 108 3.76 13.05 13.27
CA ILE A 108 2.37 13.31 12.89
C ILE A 108 2.27 13.37 11.37
N ARG A 109 1.33 12.62 10.79
CA ARG A 109 1.19 12.54 9.32
C ARG A 109 0.70 13.86 8.70
N TYR A 110 -0.20 14.57 9.43
CA TYR A 110 -0.71 15.89 9.10
C TYR A 110 -0.54 16.81 10.33
N PRO A 111 0.60 17.50 10.47
CA PRO A 111 0.90 18.33 11.64
C PRO A 111 -0.18 19.38 11.92
N LEU A 112 -0.61 19.46 13.19
CA LEU A 112 -1.63 20.42 13.62
C LEU A 112 -1.02 21.71 14.15
N VAL A 113 0.28 21.72 14.46
CA VAL A 113 1.03 22.89 14.92
C VAL A 113 2.13 23.19 13.89
N ASP A 114 2.26 24.45 13.52
CA ASP A 114 3.36 25.00 12.72
C ASP A 114 4.38 25.61 13.66
N GLY A 115 5.53 24.94 13.80
CA GLY A 115 6.59 25.28 14.73
C GLY A 115 7.75 26.00 14.06
N GLN A 116 8.28 27.05 14.73
CA GLN A 116 9.49 27.76 14.34
C GLN A 116 10.59 27.57 15.38
N GLY A 117 11.75 27.06 14.95
CA GLY A 117 12.87 26.72 15.81
C GLY A 117 13.16 25.22 15.82
N ASN A 118 13.88 24.73 16.81
CA ASN A 118 14.19 23.32 16.95
C ASN A 118 13.09 22.60 17.74
N PHE A 119 12.32 21.75 17.06
CA PHE A 119 11.29 20.88 17.62
C PHE A 119 11.72 19.40 17.73
N GLY A 120 13.03 19.14 17.74
CA GLY A 120 13.58 17.80 17.76
C GLY A 120 13.85 17.25 16.36
N SER A 121 14.45 16.07 16.29
CA SER A 121 14.81 15.40 15.03
C SER A 121 14.53 13.90 15.06
N VAL A 122 14.60 13.25 13.87
CA VAL A 122 14.51 11.78 13.72
C VAL A 122 15.67 11.07 14.43
N ASP A 123 16.78 11.77 14.71
CA ASP A 123 17.92 11.29 15.48
C ASP A 123 17.64 11.21 17.00
N GLY A 124 16.49 11.70 17.42
CA GLY A 124 16.08 11.70 18.83
C GLY A 124 16.61 12.89 19.61
N ASP A 125 17.08 13.94 18.93
CA ASP A 125 17.44 15.19 19.59
C ASP A 125 16.19 15.77 20.27
N PRO A 126 16.31 16.26 21.51
CA PRO A 126 15.21 16.91 22.20
C PRO A 126 14.90 18.28 21.56
N PRO A 127 13.66 18.78 21.72
CA PRO A 127 13.33 20.13 21.31
C PRO A 127 14.09 21.16 22.14
N ALA A 128 14.32 22.33 21.58
CA ALA A 128 14.86 23.45 22.34
C ALA A 128 13.85 23.89 23.43
N ALA A 129 14.33 24.52 24.51
CA ALA A 129 13.46 25.00 25.57
C ALA A 129 12.38 25.95 25.03
N MET A 130 11.13 25.88 25.59
CA MET A 130 9.94 26.59 25.11
C MET A 130 10.06 28.11 25.03
N ARG A 131 11.07 28.71 25.70
CA ARG A 131 11.39 30.15 25.62
C ARG A 131 12.04 30.54 24.30
N TYR A 132 12.66 29.59 23.57
CA TYR A 132 13.32 29.86 22.30
C TYR A 132 12.41 29.49 21.10
N THR A 133 11.56 28.48 21.22
CA THR A 133 10.67 28.04 20.16
C THR A 133 9.40 28.89 20.07
N GLU A 134 8.83 28.96 18.87
CA GLU A 134 7.57 29.63 18.59
C GLU A 134 6.64 28.68 17.84
N ALA A 135 5.33 28.89 17.99
CA ALA A 135 4.33 28.06 17.34
C ALA A 135 3.05 28.84 16.98
N ARG A 136 2.33 28.31 16.01
CA ARG A 136 0.96 28.70 15.64
C ARG A 136 0.20 27.46 15.15
N LEU A 137 -1.12 27.57 15.02
CA LEU A 137 -1.92 26.50 14.37
C LEU A 137 -1.54 26.39 12.90
N SER A 138 -1.38 25.16 12.40
CA SER A 138 -1.22 24.88 10.98
C SER A 138 -2.52 25.17 10.22
N LYS A 139 -2.44 25.26 8.89
CA LYS A 139 -3.61 25.54 8.05
C LYS A 139 -4.69 24.45 8.18
N ILE A 140 -4.31 23.17 8.28
CA ILE A 140 -5.25 22.06 8.46
C ILE A 140 -5.86 22.03 9.88
N ALA A 141 -5.13 22.52 10.89
CA ALA A 141 -5.63 22.59 12.26
C ALA A 141 -6.80 23.58 12.41
N GLY A 142 -6.91 24.57 11.53
CA GLY A 142 -8.08 25.45 11.48
C GLY A 142 -9.39 24.67 11.32
N LEU A 143 -9.38 23.57 10.56
CA LEU A 143 -10.54 22.70 10.35
C LEU A 143 -10.98 21.93 11.62
N MET A 144 -10.09 21.81 12.62
CA MET A 144 -10.44 21.20 13.91
C MET A 144 -11.32 22.10 14.76
N LEU A 145 -11.19 23.43 14.60
CA LEU A 145 -11.84 24.46 15.44
C LEU A 145 -12.93 25.22 14.68
N GLU A 146 -13.06 25.03 13.39
CA GLU A 146 -14.01 25.76 12.55
C GLU A 146 -15.44 25.57 13.03
N ASP A 147 -16.19 26.67 13.13
CA ASP A 147 -17.58 26.71 13.63
C ASP A 147 -17.77 26.34 15.11
N ILE A 148 -16.72 26.35 15.94
CA ILE A 148 -16.82 26.03 17.39
C ILE A 148 -17.67 27.04 18.17
N ASP A 149 -17.76 28.27 17.70
CA ASP A 149 -18.57 29.36 18.24
C ASP A 149 -20.06 29.29 17.89
N LYS A 150 -20.45 28.32 17.02
CA LYS A 150 -21.83 28.13 16.55
C LYS A 150 -22.56 27.00 17.28
N ASN A 151 -22.25 26.78 18.54
CA ASN A 151 -22.88 25.75 19.39
C ASN A 151 -22.83 24.32 18.81
N THR A 152 -21.79 24.02 18.02
CA THR A 152 -21.64 22.75 17.31
C THR A 152 -21.28 21.59 18.22
N VAL A 153 -20.67 21.85 19.37
CA VAL A 153 -20.22 20.87 20.37
C VAL A 153 -20.59 21.31 21.78
N ASP A 154 -20.59 20.37 22.72
CA ASP A 154 -20.88 20.66 24.12
C ASP A 154 -19.66 21.23 24.84
N PHE A 155 -19.91 22.12 25.78
CA PHE A 155 -18.93 22.73 26.68
C PHE A 155 -19.19 22.29 28.10
N TYR A 156 -18.12 22.17 28.89
CA TYR A 156 -18.17 21.89 30.31
C TYR A 156 -17.17 22.78 31.09
N PRO A 157 -17.38 23.01 32.38
CA PRO A 157 -16.48 23.85 33.17
C PRO A 157 -15.05 23.31 33.21
N ASN A 158 -14.08 24.20 33.27
CA ASN A 158 -12.69 23.87 33.53
C ASN A 158 -12.48 23.43 35.00
N PHE A 159 -11.21 23.20 35.42
CA PHE A 159 -10.89 22.65 36.74
C PHE A 159 -11.26 23.56 37.93
N ASP A 160 -11.36 24.87 37.75
CA ASP A 160 -11.72 25.84 38.77
C ASP A 160 -13.13 26.45 38.57
N ASN A 161 -13.89 25.98 37.60
CA ASN A 161 -15.23 26.44 37.24
C ASN A 161 -15.31 27.90 36.79
N THR A 162 -14.20 28.54 36.41
CA THR A 162 -14.18 29.93 35.93
C THR A 162 -14.40 30.08 34.43
N LEU A 163 -14.04 29.07 33.65
CA LEU A 163 -14.12 29.06 32.19
C LEU A 163 -14.79 27.80 31.67
N MET A 164 -15.30 27.87 30.45
CA MET A 164 -15.87 26.70 29.74
C MET A 164 -14.85 26.17 28.74
N GLN A 165 -14.81 24.86 28.58
CA GLN A 165 -13.96 24.16 27.60
C GLN A 165 -14.76 23.16 26.82
N PRO A 166 -14.41 22.86 25.52
CA PRO A 166 -15.16 21.94 24.70
C PRO A 166 -14.94 20.49 25.12
N ALA A 167 -16.01 19.71 25.13
CA ALA A 167 -15.95 18.27 25.39
C ALA A 167 -15.21 17.54 24.26
N VAL A 168 -15.46 17.95 23.01
CA VAL A 168 -14.79 17.53 21.77
C VAL A 168 -14.69 18.72 20.83
N LEU A 169 -13.85 18.65 19.81
CA LEU A 169 -13.81 19.68 18.78
C LEU A 169 -14.75 19.33 17.61
N PRO A 170 -15.21 20.32 16.82
CA PRO A 170 -16.01 20.06 15.62
C PRO A 170 -15.30 19.16 14.60
N ALA A 171 -13.96 19.28 14.48
CA ALA A 171 -13.06 18.37 13.78
C ALA A 171 -13.54 17.96 12.37
N LYS A 172 -13.61 18.93 11.44
CA LYS A 172 -14.02 18.66 10.03
C LYS A 172 -13.12 17.66 9.28
N ILE A 173 -11.99 17.25 9.87
CA ILE A 173 -11.10 16.21 9.36
C ILE A 173 -11.15 14.97 10.27
N PRO A 174 -11.04 13.74 9.74
CA PRO A 174 -11.06 12.49 10.51
C PRO A 174 -9.73 12.24 11.24
N ASN A 175 -9.41 13.15 12.19
CA ASN A 175 -8.09 13.25 12.82
C ASN A 175 -7.63 11.95 13.49
N LEU A 176 -8.54 11.16 14.08
CA LEU A 176 -8.18 9.89 14.72
C LEU A 176 -7.53 8.92 13.73
N LEU A 177 -8.04 8.82 12.51
CA LEU A 177 -7.48 7.94 11.48
C LEU A 177 -6.29 8.56 10.77
N ILE A 178 -6.36 9.84 10.38
CA ILE A 178 -5.29 10.44 9.58
C ILE A 178 -4.00 10.67 10.35
N ASN A 179 -4.07 10.97 11.65
CA ASN A 179 -2.90 11.21 12.51
C ASN A 179 -2.62 10.07 13.49
N GLY A 180 -3.60 9.20 13.71
CA GLY A 180 -3.49 8.13 14.69
C GLY A 180 -3.44 8.61 16.14
N SER A 181 -3.28 7.68 17.05
CA SER A 181 -3.04 7.95 18.47
C SER A 181 -2.44 6.74 19.15
N ASP A 182 -1.47 6.95 20.03
CA ASP A 182 -0.88 5.93 20.90
C ASP A 182 -1.10 6.30 22.37
N GLY A 183 -1.29 5.34 23.23
CA GLY A 183 -1.48 5.63 24.66
C GLY A 183 -1.52 4.38 25.51
N ILE A 184 -0.89 4.46 26.68
CA ILE A 184 -0.92 3.42 27.72
C ILE A 184 -1.82 3.89 28.84
N ALA A 185 -2.89 3.14 29.10
CA ALA A 185 -3.88 3.40 30.11
C ALA A 185 -3.84 2.31 31.20
N VAL A 186 -4.74 2.35 32.18
CA VAL A 186 -4.82 1.34 33.22
C VAL A 186 -5.61 0.13 32.69
N GLY A 187 -4.94 -1.02 32.57
CA GLY A 187 -5.55 -2.26 32.08
C GLY A 187 -5.79 -2.34 30.57
N MET A 188 -5.46 -1.29 29.80
CA MET A 188 -5.64 -1.24 28.34
C MET A 188 -4.64 -0.29 27.69
N ALA A 189 -4.46 -0.44 26.37
CA ALA A 189 -3.64 0.44 25.56
C ALA A 189 -4.31 0.71 24.23
N THR A 190 -4.04 1.89 23.65
CA THR A 190 -4.42 2.23 22.28
C THR A 190 -3.18 2.41 21.43
N ASN A 191 -3.23 1.96 20.19
CA ASN A 191 -2.20 2.20 19.17
C ASN A 191 -2.86 2.21 17.79
N ILE A 192 -3.32 3.39 17.40
CA ILE A 192 -3.99 3.65 16.13
C ILE A 192 -2.96 4.28 15.21
N PRO A 193 -2.50 3.58 14.16
CA PRO A 193 -1.55 4.14 13.21
C PRO A 193 -2.20 5.23 12.35
N PRO A 194 -1.41 6.16 11.81
CA PRO A 194 -1.89 7.17 10.87
C PRO A 194 -2.24 6.58 9.49
N HIS A 195 -3.14 7.27 8.75
CA HIS A 195 -3.60 6.88 7.42
C HIS A 195 -3.58 8.07 6.45
N ASN A 196 -3.65 7.78 5.16
CA ASN A 196 -3.73 8.80 4.13
C ASN A 196 -5.09 9.52 4.13
N LEU A 197 -5.08 10.87 4.11
CA LEU A 197 -6.29 11.68 4.16
C LEU A 197 -7.23 11.40 2.99
N THR A 198 -6.70 11.30 1.76
CA THR A 198 -7.49 11.04 0.55
C THR A 198 -8.21 9.70 0.64
N GLU A 199 -7.52 8.66 1.11
CA GLU A 199 -8.10 7.32 1.27
C GLU A 199 -9.19 7.29 2.33
N VAL A 200 -8.97 7.94 3.48
CA VAL A 200 -9.97 7.99 4.56
C VAL A 200 -11.21 8.78 4.14
N LEU A 201 -11.04 9.92 3.44
CA LEU A 201 -12.17 10.69 2.93
C LEU A 201 -12.93 9.93 1.84
N ASN A 202 -12.26 9.21 0.95
CA ASN A 202 -12.92 8.33 -0.01
C ASN A 202 -13.69 7.19 0.69
N GLY A 203 -13.15 6.64 1.78
CA GLY A 203 -13.85 5.65 2.60
C GLY A 203 -15.11 6.22 3.26
N LEU A 204 -15.07 7.46 3.75
CA LEU A 204 -16.24 8.17 4.30
C LEU A 204 -17.29 8.45 3.22
N GLN A 205 -16.88 8.86 2.02
CA GLN A 205 -17.80 9.06 0.89
C GLN A 205 -18.45 7.74 0.48
N ALA A 206 -17.70 6.64 0.41
CA ALA A 206 -18.25 5.31 0.13
C ALA A 206 -19.25 4.85 1.21
N LEU A 207 -19.02 5.18 2.49
CA LEU A 207 -19.95 4.90 3.57
C LEU A 207 -21.24 5.76 3.50
N ILE A 208 -21.14 7.00 3.02
CA ILE A 208 -22.31 7.86 2.74
C ILE A 208 -23.14 7.26 1.60
N ASP A 209 -22.49 6.83 0.52
CA ASP A 209 -23.17 6.27 -0.66
C ASP A 209 -23.81 4.90 -0.38
N ASN A 210 -23.16 4.08 0.46
CA ASN A 210 -23.68 2.78 0.88
C ASN A 210 -23.41 2.56 2.39
N PRO A 211 -24.39 2.83 3.27
CA PRO A 211 -24.25 2.62 4.71
C PRO A 211 -23.98 1.15 5.11
N ASP A 212 -24.42 0.20 4.27
CA ASP A 212 -24.22 -1.24 4.49
C ASP A 212 -22.94 -1.78 3.86
N ILE A 213 -22.07 -0.93 3.32
CA ILE A 213 -20.80 -1.31 2.68
C ILE A 213 -20.05 -2.30 3.55
N ASP A 214 -19.57 -3.39 2.94
CA ASP A 214 -18.76 -4.38 3.66
C ASP A 214 -17.36 -3.83 3.99
N ILE A 215 -16.84 -4.29 5.13
CA ILE A 215 -15.51 -3.89 5.59
C ILE A 215 -14.40 -4.28 4.61
N ASP A 216 -14.58 -5.36 3.85
CA ASP A 216 -13.63 -5.78 2.81
C ASP A 216 -13.58 -4.81 1.63
N GLU A 217 -14.68 -4.15 1.31
CA GLU A 217 -14.70 -3.08 0.29
C GLU A 217 -14.04 -1.80 0.80
N LEU A 218 -14.27 -1.43 2.06
CA LEU A 218 -13.57 -0.32 2.70
C LEU A 218 -12.05 -0.54 2.75
N ILE A 219 -11.60 -1.77 2.96
CA ILE A 219 -10.17 -2.13 2.95
C ILE A 219 -9.54 -1.98 1.55
N LYS A 220 -10.32 -2.07 0.47
CA LYS A 220 -9.81 -1.75 -0.89
C LYS A 220 -9.54 -0.26 -1.06
N ILE A 221 -10.34 0.59 -0.40
CA ILE A 221 -10.22 2.07 -0.45
C ILE A 221 -9.13 2.55 0.52
N ILE A 222 -9.07 1.98 1.73
CA ILE A 222 -8.07 2.29 2.78
C ILE A 222 -7.23 1.03 2.99
N PRO A 223 -6.22 0.78 2.14
CA PRO A 223 -5.55 -0.53 2.08
C PRO A 223 -4.63 -0.82 3.26
N ALA A 224 -4.05 0.22 3.88
CA ALA A 224 -3.12 0.08 5.00
C ALA A 224 -2.85 1.44 5.68
N PRO A 225 -2.21 1.47 6.86
CA PRO A 225 -1.65 2.68 7.45
C PRO A 225 -0.71 3.43 6.49
N ASP A 226 -0.58 4.74 6.69
CA ASP A 226 0.32 5.63 5.93
C ASP A 226 1.17 6.45 6.88
N PHE A 227 2.40 6.01 7.11
CA PHE A 227 3.30 6.60 8.09
C PHE A 227 3.99 7.87 7.57
N PRO A 228 4.23 8.89 8.41
CA PRO A 228 4.92 10.11 8.00
C PRO A 228 6.36 9.85 7.51
N THR A 229 7.01 8.83 8.02
CA THR A 229 8.39 8.43 7.66
C THR A 229 8.46 7.48 6.46
N GLY A 230 7.34 7.19 5.78
CA GLY A 230 7.29 6.25 4.67
C GLY A 230 7.48 4.81 5.11
N GLY A 231 8.43 4.11 4.49
CA GLY A 231 8.70 2.69 4.72
C GLY A 231 7.77 1.76 3.93
N ILE A 232 7.92 0.46 4.15
CA ILE A 232 7.22 -0.60 3.41
C ILE A 232 6.49 -1.50 4.40
N ILE A 233 5.16 -1.59 4.28
CA ILE A 233 4.34 -2.55 5.04
C ILE A 233 4.44 -3.91 4.36
N MET A 234 4.78 -4.94 5.14
CA MET A 234 5.00 -6.30 4.66
C MET A 234 3.73 -7.14 4.81
N GLY A 235 3.04 -7.38 3.68
CA GLY A 235 1.84 -8.21 3.60
C GLY A 235 0.54 -7.52 4.00
N ARG A 236 -0.56 -7.82 3.30
CA ARG A 236 -1.90 -7.23 3.51
C ARG A 236 -2.76 -8.00 4.53
N THR A 237 -2.55 -9.30 4.68
CA THR A 237 -3.40 -10.16 5.52
C THR A 237 -3.44 -9.71 6.98
N ALA A 238 -2.28 -9.30 7.53
CA ALA A 238 -2.20 -8.79 8.89
C ALA A 238 -2.96 -7.47 9.08
N VAL A 239 -2.88 -6.57 8.09
CA VAL A 239 -3.64 -5.31 8.07
C VAL A 239 -5.13 -5.59 8.01
N LYS A 240 -5.57 -6.46 7.08
CA LYS A 240 -6.98 -6.87 6.92
C LYS A 240 -7.55 -7.46 8.21
N HIS A 241 -6.80 -8.34 8.87
CA HIS A 241 -7.19 -8.88 10.17
C HIS A 241 -7.34 -7.79 11.24
N ALA A 242 -6.36 -6.87 11.33
CA ALA A 242 -6.40 -5.77 12.30
C ALA A 242 -7.59 -4.83 12.05
N TYR A 243 -7.91 -4.51 10.80
CA TYR A 243 -9.03 -3.64 10.44
C TYR A 243 -10.39 -4.28 10.73
N LYS A 244 -10.53 -5.60 10.56
CA LYS A 244 -11.76 -6.35 10.88
C LYS A 244 -11.99 -6.51 12.39
N THR A 245 -10.94 -6.74 13.15
CA THR A 245 -11.05 -7.09 14.57
C THR A 245 -10.71 -5.94 15.52
N GLY A 246 -10.17 -4.83 15.01
CA GLY A 246 -9.65 -3.74 15.82
C GLY A 246 -8.32 -4.07 16.52
N ARG A 247 -7.74 -5.27 16.29
CA ARG A 247 -6.46 -5.69 16.88
C ARG A 247 -5.63 -6.50 15.89
N GLY A 248 -4.31 -6.23 15.86
CA GLY A 248 -3.39 -6.98 15.02
C GLY A 248 -1.96 -6.49 15.17
N GLY A 249 -1.08 -7.04 14.34
CA GLY A 249 0.31 -6.59 14.25
C GLY A 249 0.75 -6.58 12.80
N ILE A 250 1.39 -5.52 12.37
CA ILE A 250 1.94 -5.38 11.02
C ILE A 250 3.46 -5.31 11.10
N VAL A 251 4.12 -5.75 10.06
CA VAL A 251 5.58 -5.61 9.92
C VAL A 251 5.88 -4.47 8.98
N VAL A 252 6.68 -3.52 9.43
CA VAL A 252 7.13 -2.35 8.65
C VAL A 252 8.63 -2.44 8.44
N ARG A 253 9.08 -2.26 7.20
CA ARG A 253 10.50 -2.19 6.80
C ARG A 253 10.88 -0.79 6.41
N GLY A 254 12.13 -0.41 6.67
CA GLY A 254 12.76 0.74 6.04
C GLY A 254 12.99 0.48 4.55
N LYS A 255 12.93 1.53 3.75
CA LYS A 255 13.22 1.48 2.31
C LYS A 255 14.74 1.48 2.11
N ALA A 256 15.22 0.47 1.42
CA ALA A 256 16.64 0.30 1.14
C ALA A 256 16.87 -0.14 -0.30
N GLU A 257 17.84 0.46 -0.96
CA GLU A 257 18.25 0.17 -2.33
C GLU A 257 19.71 -0.28 -2.35
N ILE A 258 20.07 -1.15 -3.30
CA ILE A 258 21.44 -1.62 -3.48
C ILE A 258 21.99 -0.98 -4.75
N GLU A 259 23.05 -0.20 -4.60
CA GLU A 259 23.77 0.43 -5.71
C GLU A 259 25.12 -0.26 -5.91
N GLU A 260 25.53 -0.42 -7.15
CA GLU A 260 26.91 -0.80 -7.52
C GLU A 260 27.72 0.45 -7.82
N THR A 261 28.84 0.61 -7.13
CA THR A 261 29.77 1.70 -7.38
C THR A 261 30.60 1.45 -8.63
N ALA A 262 31.16 2.50 -9.21
CA ALA A 262 32.06 2.40 -10.39
C ALA A 262 33.28 1.48 -10.13
N SER A 263 33.65 1.23 -8.86
CA SER A 263 34.72 0.30 -8.45
C SER A 263 34.31 -1.16 -8.31
N GLY A 264 33.04 -1.51 -8.67
CA GLY A 264 32.51 -2.86 -8.54
C GLY A 264 32.20 -3.29 -7.10
N ARG A 265 32.03 -2.34 -6.17
CA ARG A 265 31.59 -2.60 -4.80
C ARG A 265 30.11 -2.26 -4.68
N SER A 266 29.38 -3.04 -3.89
CA SER A 266 27.99 -2.74 -3.60
C SER A 266 27.85 -1.83 -2.38
N ARG A 267 26.83 -0.99 -2.40
CA ARG A 267 26.37 -0.15 -1.27
C ARG A 267 24.90 -0.43 -0.99
N ILE A 268 24.51 -0.39 0.27
CA ILE A 268 23.12 -0.36 0.68
C ILE A 268 22.80 1.08 1.08
N ILE A 269 21.81 1.68 0.46
CA ILE A 269 21.33 3.04 0.74
C ILE A 269 19.96 2.94 1.36
N ILE A 270 19.81 3.45 2.59
CA ILE A 270 18.54 3.48 3.31
C ILE A 270 18.02 4.91 3.25
N THR A 271 16.84 5.08 2.67
CA THR A 271 16.18 6.38 2.47
C THR A 271 14.97 6.61 3.38
N GLU A 272 14.35 5.53 3.91
CA GLU A 272 13.20 5.61 4.79
C GLU A 272 13.32 4.61 5.93
N LEU A 273 12.84 5.00 7.12
CA LEU A 273 12.86 4.16 8.32
C LEU A 273 11.45 3.76 8.75
N PRO A 274 11.27 2.61 9.42
CA PRO A 274 10.01 2.29 10.06
C PRO A 274 9.60 3.37 11.06
N TYR A 275 8.30 3.62 11.14
CA TYR A 275 7.74 4.64 12.03
C TYR A 275 8.17 4.48 13.49
N GLN A 276 8.52 5.58 14.14
CA GLN A 276 9.03 5.63 15.52
C GLN A 276 10.34 4.86 15.72
N VAL A 277 11.19 4.77 14.72
CA VAL A 277 12.56 4.29 14.85
C VAL A 277 13.51 5.48 14.90
N ASN A 278 14.38 5.50 15.91
CA ASN A 278 15.42 6.51 16.05
C ASN A 278 16.58 6.18 15.12
N LYS A 279 16.95 7.10 14.22
CA LYS A 279 17.98 6.90 13.20
C LYS A 279 19.36 6.70 13.82
N ALA A 280 19.76 7.54 14.75
CA ALA A 280 21.07 7.45 15.40
C ALA A 280 21.25 6.14 16.18
N GLN A 281 20.23 5.73 16.95
CA GLN A 281 20.26 4.44 17.65
C GLN A 281 20.30 3.26 16.69
N LEU A 282 19.62 3.31 15.55
CA LEU A 282 19.68 2.27 14.54
C LEU A 282 21.09 2.12 13.96
N ILE A 283 21.76 3.22 13.65
CA ILE A 283 23.15 3.22 13.17
C ILE A 283 24.09 2.60 14.22
N VAL A 284 23.92 2.96 15.50
CA VAL A 284 24.70 2.36 16.61
C VAL A 284 24.44 0.86 16.70
N GLN A 285 23.18 0.40 16.61
CA GLN A 285 22.84 -1.03 16.60
C GLN A 285 23.52 -1.78 15.45
N MET A 286 23.55 -1.20 14.24
CA MET A 286 24.22 -1.79 13.08
C MET A 286 25.74 -1.87 13.33
N ALA A 287 26.35 -0.81 13.84
CA ALA A 287 27.78 -0.79 14.17
C ALA A 287 28.15 -1.82 15.26
N ASP A 288 27.31 -1.99 16.27
CA ASP A 288 27.49 -2.99 17.32
C ASP A 288 27.41 -4.42 16.80
N LEU A 289 26.54 -4.71 15.83
CA LEU A 289 26.49 -6.03 15.19
C LEU A 289 27.79 -6.36 14.47
N VAL A 290 28.39 -5.39 13.78
CA VAL A 290 29.66 -5.54 13.10
C VAL A 290 30.83 -5.71 14.11
N LYS A 291 30.88 -4.85 15.13
CA LYS A 291 31.91 -4.89 16.19
C LYS A 291 31.87 -6.21 16.95
N ASN A 292 30.71 -6.74 17.24
CA ASN A 292 30.52 -8.00 17.95
C ASN A 292 30.61 -9.24 17.03
N LYS A 293 30.97 -9.07 15.76
CA LYS A 293 31.12 -10.15 14.76
C LYS A 293 29.83 -10.98 14.57
N ARG A 294 28.68 -10.37 14.78
CA ARG A 294 27.35 -10.99 14.54
C ARG A 294 26.86 -10.76 13.11
N LEU A 295 27.43 -9.76 12.44
CA LEU A 295 27.18 -9.43 11.04
C LEU A 295 28.52 -9.11 10.37
N ASP A 296 28.89 -9.92 9.38
CA ASP A 296 30.04 -9.68 8.52
C ASP A 296 29.60 -9.04 7.19
N GLY A 297 30.58 -8.51 6.43
CA GLY A 297 30.33 -7.97 5.10
C GLY A 297 30.18 -6.45 5.01
N ILE A 298 30.03 -5.75 6.13
CA ILE A 298 29.99 -4.28 6.17
C ILE A 298 31.44 -3.75 6.33
N SER A 299 31.82 -2.79 5.47
CA SER A 299 33.13 -2.11 5.58
C SER A 299 33.03 -0.77 6.29
N ASP A 300 31.93 -0.01 6.05
CA ASP A 300 31.72 1.32 6.64
C ASP A 300 30.22 1.63 6.69
N ILE A 301 29.80 2.49 7.64
CA ILE A 301 28.45 3.00 7.79
C ILE A 301 28.51 4.51 7.89
N LYS A 302 27.89 5.24 6.95
CA LYS A 302 27.90 6.70 6.87
C LYS A 302 26.50 7.26 6.97
N GLU A 303 26.39 8.36 7.64
CA GLU A 303 25.20 9.19 7.70
C GLU A 303 25.39 10.34 6.73
N GLU A 304 24.59 10.40 5.67
CA GLU A 304 24.71 11.37 4.57
C GLU A 304 23.37 12.12 4.37
N SER A 305 22.53 12.23 5.42
CA SER A 305 21.25 12.96 5.34
C SER A 305 21.50 14.44 5.14
N ASP A 306 20.74 15.04 4.24
CA ASP A 306 20.78 16.46 3.93
C ASP A 306 19.37 17.05 3.82
N ARG A 307 19.24 18.29 3.31
CA ARG A 307 17.94 18.96 3.09
C ARG A 307 17.04 18.24 2.07
N LYS A 308 17.58 17.33 1.27
CA LYS A 308 16.82 16.55 0.28
C LYS A 308 16.19 15.30 0.87
N GLY A 309 16.65 14.88 2.06
CA GLY A 309 16.08 13.74 2.77
C GLY A 309 17.11 12.95 3.56
N MET A 310 16.60 11.90 4.20
CA MET A 310 17.39 10.96 4.95
C MET A 310 18.19 10.03 4.03
N ARG A 311 19.46 9.79 4.35
CA ARG A 311 20.34 8.89 3.60
C ARG A 311 21.37 8.25 4.53
N ILE A 312 21.22 6.95 4.78
CA ILE A 312 22.22 6.13 5.46
C ILE A 312 22.88 5.26 4.41
N VAL A 313 24.20 5.33 4.28
CA VAL A 313 25.00 4.58 3.31
C VAL A 313 25.82 3.52 4.01
N ILE A 314 25.66 2.26 3.61
CA ILE A 314 26.39 1.12 4.14
C ILE A 314 27.26 0.55 3.04
N ASP A 315 28.56 0.76 3.12
CA ASP A 315 29.55 0.23 2.17
C ASP A 315 29.80 -1.26 2.44
N ILE A 316 29.69 -2.11 1.42
CA ILE A 316 29.85 -3.56 1.52
C ILE A 316 31.26 -3.97 1.10
N LYS A 317 31.85 -4.96 1.80
CA LYS A 317 33.13 -5.56 1.44
C LYS A 317 33.05 -6.29 0.08
N LYS A 318 34.13 -6.30 -0.69
CA LYS A 318 34.16 -6.77 -2.08
C LYS A 318 33.62 -8.20 -2.30
N ASP A 319 33.80 -9.10 -1.35
CA ASP A 319 33.45 -10.52 -1.49
C ASP A 319 32.11 -10.90 -0.84
N PHE A 320 31.31 -9.91 -0.43
CA PHE A 320 30.03 -10.12 0.25
C PHE A 320 28.84 -9.71 -0.63
N ASN A 321 27.78 -10.51 -0.55
CA ASN A 321 26.51 -10.20 -1.22
C ASN A 321 25.70 -9.19 -0.40
N ALA A 322 25.46 -8.01 -0.96
CA ALA A 322 24.72 -6.93 -0.29
C ALA A 322 23.29 -7.32 0.11
N GLN A 323 22.62 -8.21 -0.67
CA GLN A 323 21.27 -8.67 -0.35
C GLN A 323 21.24 -9.54 0.92
N VAL A 324 22.28 -10.38 1.12
CA VAL A 324 22.41 -11.22 2.32
C VAL A 324 22.64 -10.34 3.56
N VAL A 325 23.51 -9.32 3.43
CA VAL A 325 23.75 -8.33 4.49
C VAL A 325 22.46 -7.56 4.81
N LEU A 326 21.74 -7.05 3.81
CA LEU A 326 20.48 -6.34 3.99
C LEU A 326 19.42 -7.20 4.70
N ASN A 327 19.28 -8.45 4.30
CA ASN A 327 18.35 -9.39 4.95
C ASN A 327 18.72 -9.67 6.42
N SER A 328 20.01 -9.69 6.71
CA SER A 328 20.52 -9.83 8.08
C SER A 328 20.25 -8.58 8.93
N LEU A 329 20.37 -7.38 8.34
CA LEU A 329 20.00 -6.11 8.97
C LEU A 329 18.51 -6.06 9.29
N TYR A 330 17.62 -6.43 8.36
CA TYR A 330 16.19 -6.54 8.61
C TYR A 330 15.86 -7.51 9.75
N LYS A 331 16.58 -8.61 9.88
CA LYS A 331 16.33 -9.64 10.90
C LYS A 331 16.85 -9.25 12.29
N GLN A 332 17.95 -8.48 12.37
CA GLN A 332 18.69 -8.26 13.61
C GLN A 332 18.60 -6.82 14.12
N THR A 333 18.01 -5.89 13.38
CA THR A 333 17.89 -4.47 13.76
C THR A 333 16.46 -3.97 13.63
N GLN A 334 16.21 -2.74 14.08
CA GLN A 334 14.91 -2.06 13.91
C GLN A 334 14.66 -1.54 12.48
N LEU A 335 15.54 -1.83 11.52
CA LEU A 335 15.27 -1.56 10.11
C LEU A 335 14.02 -2.33 9.60
N GLN A 336 13.67 -3.42 10.28
CA GLN A 336 12.35 -4.05 10.22
C GLN A 336 11.78 -4.13 11.62
N LYS A 337 10.57 -3.60 11.83
CA LYS A 337 9.89 -3.53 13.12
C LYS A 337 8.47 -4.06 13.03
N SER A 338 8.05 -4.84 14.02
CA SER A 338 6.64 -5.16 14.20
C SER A 338 5.93 -4.03 14.93
N SER A 339 4.85 -3.50 14.35
CA SER A 339 3.99 -2.49 14.95
C SER A 339 2.63 -3.09 15.28
N GLY A 340 2.25 -3.03 16.56
CA GLY A 340 0.92 -3.47 16.99
C GLY A 340 -0.15 -2.47 16.57
N ILE A 341 -1.35 -2.95 16.26
CA ILE A 341 -2.54 -2.13 16.00
C ILE A 341 -3.57 -2.45 17.07
N ILE A 342 -4.06 -1.42 17.75
CA ILE A 342 -5.14 -1.53 18.74
C ILE A 342 -6.05 -0.31 18.54
N PHE A 343 -7.20 -0.51 17.93
CA PHE A 343 -8.19 0.54 17.63
C PHE A 343 -9.09 0.81 18.83
N LEU A 344 -8.48 1.16 19.97
CA LEU A 344 -9.19 1.51 21.20
C LEU A 344 -9.42 3.01 21.24
N ALA A 345 -10.68 3.45 21.32
CA ALA A 345 -11.07 4.85 21.45
C ALA A 345 -12.27 4.99 22.40
N LEU A 346 -12.53 6.22 22.86
CA LEU A 346 -13.71 6.54 23.65
C LEU A 346 -14.90 6.76 22.73
N VAL A 347 -15.98 5.99 22.99
CA VAL A 347 -17.30 6.19 22.39
C VAL A 347 -18.24 6.59 23.52
N ASN A 348 -18.74 7.81 23.52
CA ASN A 348 -19.58 8.36 24.59
C ASN A 348 -18.96 8.14 25.98
N GLY A 349 -17.66 8.46 26.14
CA GLY A 349 -16.93 8.34 27.38
C GLY A 349 -16.57 6.89 27.79
N THR A 350 -16.92 5.87 27.00
CA THR A 350 -16.63 4.47 27.28
C THR A 350 -15.54 3.94 26.35
N PRO A 351 -14.44 3.35 26.85
CA PRO A 351 -13.41 2.75 26.01
C PRO A 351 -13.94 1.53 25.25
N ARG A 352 -13.82 1.54 23.92
CA ARG A 352 -14.23 0.42 23.04
C ARG A 352 -13.16 0.13 22.01
N ILE A 353 -12.98 -1.16 21.70
CA ILE A 353 -12.22 -1.58 20.54
C ILE A 353 -13.15 -1.57 19.35
N LEU A 354 -12.77 -0.83 18.32
CA LEU A 354 -13.55 -0.59 17.12
C LEU A 354 -12.89 -1.27 15.93
N ASN A 355 -13.66 -1.64 14.92
CA ASN A 355 -13.15 -1.99 13.60
C ASN A 355 -13.07 -0.72 12.72
N LEU A 356 -12.49 -0.84 11.51
CA LEU A 356 -12.34 0.30 10.61
C LEU A 356 -13.68 0.96 10.23
N LYS A 357 -14.71 0.15 9.93
CA LYS A 357 -16.05 0.66 9.58
C LYS A 357 -16.69 1.42 10.74
N GLU A 358 -16.58 0.90 11.97
CA GLU A 358 -17.10 1.56 13.16
C GLU A 358 -16.42 2.90 13.44
N MET A 359 -15.09 3.00 13.22
CA MET A 359 -14.37 4.28 13.38
C MET A 359 -14.86 5.34 12.39
N LEU A 360 -15.03 4.96 11.11
CA LEU A 360 -15.59 5.84 10.09
C LEU A 360 -17.04 6.22 10.41
N TYR A 361 -17.85 5.27 10.88
CA TYR A 361 -19.25 5.48 11.24
C TYR A 361 -19.40 6.51 12.39
N TYR A 362 -18.68 6.33 13.52
CA TYR A 362 -18.77 7.27 14.63
C TYR A 362 -18.27 8.67 14.28
N TYR A 363 -17.26 8.78 13.43
CA TYR A 363 -16.82 10.07 12.92
C TYR A 363 -17.89 10.71 12.01
N LEU A 364 -18.50 9.95 11.11
CA LEU A 364 -19.57 10.45 10.24
C LEU A 364 -20.79 10.91 11.04
N GLU A 365 -21.20 10.16 12.07
CA GLU A 365 -22.30 10.56 12.95
C GLU A 365 -21.97 11.88 13.70
N HIS A 366 -20.75 12.03 14.17
CA HIS A 366 -20.30 13.29 14.76
C HIS A 366 -20.40 14.45 13.76
N GLN A 367 -19.97 14.26 12.52
CA GLN A 367 -20.06 15.31 11.50
C GLN A 367 -21.51 15.66 11.15
N LYS A 368 -22.43 14.71 11.15
CA LYS A 368 -23.86 14.95 10.99
C LYS A 368 -24.38 15.83 12.15
N GLU A 369 -24.02 15.48 13.39
CA GLU A 369 -24.42 16.26 14.57
C GLU A 369 -23.88 17.70 14.50
N VAL A 370 -22.57 17.86 14.20
CA VAL A 370 -21.92 19.16 14.06
C VAL A 370 -22.60 20.02 13.00
N LEU A 371 -22.90 19.45 11.81
CA LEU A 371 -23.56 20.19 10.74
C LEU A 371 -25.01 20.54 11.10
N THR A 372 -25.75 19.63 11.72
CA THR A 372 -27.14 19.89 12.17
C THR A 372 -27.16 21.00 13.20
N ARG A 373 -26.30 20.95 14.22
CA ARG A 373 -26.21 21.99 15.27
C ARG A 373 -25.76 23.33 14.72
N LYS A 374 -24.82 23.34 13.79
CA LYS A 374 -24.41 24.55 13.07
C LYS A 374 -25.59 25.16 12.31
N THR A 375 -26.30 24.36 11.52
CA THR A 375 -27.45 24.79 10.72
C THR A 375 -28.57 25.33 11.62
N GLN A 376 -28.82 24.68 12.76
CA GLN A 376 -29.78 25.14 13.75
C GLN A 376 -29.40 26.50 14.32
N TYR A 377 -28.15 26.69 14.69
CA TYR A 377 -27.63 27.98 15.20
C TYR A 377 -27.76 29.08 14.14
N GLU A 378 -27.36 28.81 12.90
CA GLU A 378 -27.47 29.76 11.80
C GLU A 378 -28.92 30.11 11.48
N LEU A 379 -29.85 29.13 11.57
CA LEU A 379 -31.29 29.35 11.43
C LEU A 379 -31.85 30.24 12.55
N GLU A 380 -31.48 29.96 13.79
CA GLU A 380 -31.90 30.80 14.92
C GLU A 380 -31.43 32.26 14.74
N LYS A 381 -30.18 32.46 14.37
CA LYS A 381 -29.61 33.78 14.12
C LYS A 381 -30.23 34.46 12.89
N ALA A 382 -30.53 33.73 11.85
CA ALA A 382 -31.21 34.27 10.69
C ALA A 382 -32.66 34.71 11.03
N LYS A 383 -33.38 33.90 11.81
CA LYS A 383 -34.74 34.23 12.31
C LYS A 383 -34.72 35.42 13.24
N GLU A 384 -33.78 35.47 14.20
CA GLU A 384 -33.63 36.68 15.09
C GLU A 384 -33.38 37.93 14.24
N ARG A 385 -32.53 37.86 13.25
CA ARG A 385 -32.23 39.02 12.38
C ARG A 385 -33.38 39.36 11.46
N GLU A 386 -34.04 38.39 10.85
CA GLU A 386 -35.24 38.59 10.00
C GLU A 386 -36.34 39.27 10.77
N HIS A 387 -36.57 38.84 12.01
CA HIS A 387 -37.58 39.41 12.88
C HIS A 387 -37.34 40.92 13.13
N ILE A 388 -36.11 41.32 13.43
CA ILE A 388 -35.75 42.75 13.62
C ILE A 388 -35.90 43.50 12.28
N VAL A 389 -35.41 42.97 11.18
CA VAL A 389 -35.46 43.64 9.87
C VAL A 389 -36.90 43.82 9.40
N ARG A 390 -37.77 42.84 9.63
CA ARG A 390 -39.21 42.91 9.37
C ARG A 390 -39.85 44.10 10.11
N GLY A 391 -39.58 44.25 11.41
CA GLY A 391 -40.05 45.38 12.20
C GLY A 391 -39.57 46.73 11.66
N LEU A 392 -38.27 46.80 11.25
CA LEU A 392 -37.72 48.02 10.64
C LEU A 392 -38.39 48.38 9.30
N VAL A 393 -38.70 47.37 8.45
CA VAL A 393 -39.37 47.58 7.17
C VAL A 393 -40.80 48.07 7.40
N ILE A 394 -41.56 47.51 8.37
CA ILE A 394 -42.88 47.99 8.76
C ILE A 394 -42.84 49.48 9.21
N ALA A 395 -41.87 49.83 10.07
CA ALA A 395 -41.67 51.17 10.55
C ALA A 395 -41.33 52.18 9.43
N LEU A 396 -40.50 51.75 8.47
CA LEU A 396 -40.12 52.61 7.33
C LEU A 396 -41.29 52.79 6.31
N ALA A 397 -42.17 51.79 6.18
CA ALA A 397 -43.36 51.91 5.37
C ALA A 397 -44.37 52.92 5.97
N ASN A 398 -44.29 53.16 7.29
CA ASN A 398 -45.19 54.05 8.05
C ASN A 398 -44.41 55.15 8.81
N ILE A 399 -43.34 55.66 8.19
CA ILE A 399 -42.34 56.45 8.88
C ILE A 399 -42.85 57.74 9.52
N ASP A 400 -43.83 58.42 8.85
CA ASP A 400 -44.41 59.65 9.37
C ASP A 400 -45.15 59.41 10.68
N GLU A 401 -45.93 58.33 10.76
CA GLU A 401 -46.68 57.94 11.97
C GLU A 401 -45.73 57.50 13.10
N VAL A 402 -44.68 56.74 12.76
CA VAL A 402 -43.62 56.36 13.70
C VAL A 402 -42.92 57.59 14.31
N ILE A 403 -42.55 58.58 13.50
CA ILE A 403 -41.97 59.82 13.98
C ILE A 403 -42.91 60.60 14.85
N GLN A 404 -44.20 60.65 14.51
CA GLN A 404 -45.22 61.34 15.31
C GLN A 404 -45.42 60.69 16.68
N ILE A 405 -45.41 59.34 16.75
CA ILE A 405 -45.53 58.58 18.01
C ILE A 405 -44.31 58.87 18.88
N ILE A 406 -43.11 58.81 18.31
CA ILE A 406 -41.88 59.02 19.07
C ILE A 406 -41.81 60.47 19.62
N LYS A 407 -42.20 61.46 18.83
CA LYS A 407 -42.29 62.88 19.29
C LYS A 407 -43.38 63.18 20.31
N SER A 408 -44.46 62.41 20.31
CA SER A 408 -45.57 62.60 21.28
C SER A 408 -45.43 61.77 22.55
N SER A 409 -44.40 60.99 22.70
CA SER A 409 -44.10 60.19 23.88
C SER A 409 -43.16 60.93 24.85
N GLU A 410 -43.34 60.77 26.17
CA GLU A 410 -42.55 61.38 27.20
C GLU A 410 -41.19 60.68 27.38
N ASP A 411 -41.13 59.37 27.18
CA ASP A 411 -39.94 58.61 27.37
C ASP A 411 -39.86 57.43 26.35
N LYS A 412 -38.73 56.66 26.36
CA LYS A 412 -38.46 55.51 25.51
C LYS A 412 -39.42 54.36 25.75
N GLN A 413 -39.90 54.19 26.99
CA GLN A 413 -40.83 53.09 27.35
C GLN A 413 -42.21 53.34 26.80
N GLU A 414 -42.75 54.54 26.95
CA GLU A 414 -44.01 54.96 26.40
C GLU A 414 -44.04 54.90 24.88
N ALA A 415 -42.97 55.32 24.22
CA ALA A 415 -42.82 55.26 22.78
C ALA A 415 -42.81 53.79 22.32
N SER A 416 -42.10 52.88 23.02
CA SER A 416 -42.09 51.44 22.71
C SER A 416 -43.48 50.81 22.80
N ILE A 417 -44.23 51.11 23.91
CA ILE A 417 -45.58 50.60 24.11
C ILE A 417 -46.54 51.10 23.00
N LYS A 418 -46.50 52.36 22.65
CA LYS A 418 -47.31 52.93 21.57
C LYS A 418 -46.98 52.31 20.20
N LEU A 419 -45.69 52.10 19.88
CA LEU A 419 -45.28 51.47 18.65
C LEU A 419 -45.78 50.03 18.58
N THR A 420 -45.65 49.26 19.68
CA THR A 420 -46.12 47.87 19.79
C THR A 420 -47.64 47.80 19.53
N GLN A 421 -48.43 48.72 20.12
CA GLN A 421 -49.90 48.72 19.99
C GLN A 421 -50.38 49.12 18.58
N ASN A 422 -49.74 50.10 17.92
CA ASN A 422 -50.15 50.65 16.65
C ASN A 422 -49.74 49.81 15.42
N PHE A 423 -48.60 49.10 15.50
CA PHE A 423 -48.06 48.40 14.34
C PHE A 423 -47.96 46.89 14.57
N GLU A 424 -48.57 46.33 15.60
CA GLU A 424 -48.50 44.90 15.99
C GLU A 424 -47.08 44.39 16.12
N LEU A 425 -46.19 45.25 16.62
CA LEU A 425 -44.78 44.96 16.84
C LEU A 425 -44.54 44.35 18.24
N ASP A 426 -43.48 43.59 18.43
CA ASP A 426 -43.06 43.23 19.77
C ASP A 426 -42.06 44.26 20.38
N GLU A 427 -41.71 44.04 21.64
CA GLU A 427 -40.82 44.92 22.35
C GLU A 427 -39.40 44.98 21.73
N ILE A 428 -38.88 43.84 21.16
CA ILE A 428 -37.57 43.76 20.51
C ILE A 428 -37.58 44.60 19.23
N GLN A 429 -38.62 44.52 18.43
CA GLN A 429 -38.79 45.28 17.18
C GLN A 429 -38.97 46.79 17.49
N ALA A 430 -39.77 47.15 18.48
CA ALA A 430 -40.01 48.50 18.89
C ALA A 430 -38.70 49.14 19.41
N ASN A 431 -37.92 48.42 20.21
CA ASN A 431 -36.60 48.91 20.67
C ASN A 431 -35.63 49.09 19.50
N ALA A 432 -35.59 48.16 18.52
CA ALA A 432 -34.72 48.30 17.34
C ALA A 432 -35.11 49.53 16.48
N ILE A 433 -36.41 49.87 16.40
CA ILE A 433 -36.90 51.06 15.71
C ILE A 433 -36.43 52.34 16.47
N LEU A 434 -36.56 52.34 17.79
CA LEU A 434 -36.15 53.52 18.61
C LEU A 434 -34.63 53.73 18.60
N GLU A 435 -33.83 52.72 18.36
CA GLU A 435 -32.36 52.81 18.19
C GLU A 435 -31.91 53.07 16.75
N MET A 436 -32.85 53.17 15.82
CA MET A 436 -32.53 53.38 14.41
C MET A 436 -31.94 54.78 14.17
N LYS A 437 -30.81 54.81 13.45
CA LYS A 437 -30.17 56.08 13.08
C LYS A 437 -30.95 56.79 11.97
N LEU A 438 -31.10 58.12 12.04
CA LEU A 438 -31.79 58.91 11.02
C LEU A 438 -31.23 58.72 9.60
N SER A 439 -29.97 58.35 9.45
CA SER A 439 -29.36 58.06 8.15
C SER A 439 -30.00 56.85 7.43
N ARG A 440 -30.68 55.95 8.14
CA ARG A 440 -31.39 54.78 7.55
C ARG A 440 -32.75 55.12 6.94
N LEU A 441 -33.18 56.38 7.04
CA LEU A 441 -34.44 56.81 6.44
C LEU A 441 -34.34 57.15 4.96
N THR A 442 -33.14 57.11 4.37
CA THR A 442 -32.95 57.38 2.92
C THR A 442 -33.48 56.24 2.06
N SER A 443 -34.04 56.54 0.89
CA SER A 443 -34.63 55.58 -0.05
C SER A 443 -33.66 54.40 -0.36
N LEU A 444 -32.35 54.69 -0.55
CA LEU A 444 -31.33 53.67 -0.79
C LEU A 444 -31.16 52.68 0.39
N GLU A 445 -31.25 53.14 1.61
CA GLU A 445 -31.17 52.24 2.78
C GLU A 445 -32.44 51.41 2.97
N VAL A 446 -33.61 51.93 2.61
CA VAL A 446 -34.89 51.18 2.56
C VAL A 446 -34.81 50.04 1.55
N GLU A 447 -34.29 50.30 0.36
CA GLU A 447 -34.06 49.25 -0.64
C GLU A 447 -33.09 48.16 -0.13
N LYS A 448 -32.00 48.54 0.55
CA LYS A 448 -31.05 47.57 1.14
C LYS A 448 -31.71 46.72 2.24
N LEU A 449 -32.56 47.28 3.09
CA LEU A 449 -33.24 46.51 4.12
C LEU A 449 -34.30 45.53 3.51
N ASN A 450 -34.98 45.92 2.46
CA ASN A 450 -35.87 45.03 1.72
C ASN A 450 -35.11 43.88 1.01
N GLU A 451 -33.92 44.17 0.48
CA GLU A 451 -33.06 43.14 -0.13
C GLU A 451 -32.50 42.21 0.95
N GLU A 452 -32.05 42.76 2.12
CA GLU A 452 -31.62 41.95 3.27
C GLU A 452 -32.76 41.02 3.74
N LEU A 453 -34.00 41.52 3.84
CA LEU A 453 -35.16 40.70 4.23
C LEU A 453 -35.41 39.56 3.25
N ARG A 454 -35.32 39.84 1.93
CA ARG A 454 -35.44 38.76 0.90
C ARG A 454 -34.35 37.71 1.02
N GLN A 455 -33.10 38.12 1.24
CA GLN A 455 -31.96 37.19 1.42
C GLN A 455 -32.10 36.36 2.68
N LEU A 456 -32.52 36.96 3.80
CA LEU A 456 -32.78 36.26 5.05
C LEU A 456 -33.89 35.21 4.90
N ASN A 457 -35.01 35.58 4.25
CA ASN A 457 -36.10 34.63 4.02
C ASN A 457 -35.67 33.46 3.14
N ALA A 458 -34.88 33.69 2.07
CA ALA A 458 -34.33 32.64 1.23
C ALA A 458 -33.38 31.74 2.03
N LEU A 459 -32.51 32.32 2.87
CA LEU A 459 -31.60 31.59 3.75
C LEU A 459 -32.34 30.74 4.77
N ILE A 460 -33.40 31.28 5.43
CA ILE A 460 -34.20 30.54 6.40
C ILE A 460 -34.84 29.31 5.74
N ILE A 461 -35.43 29.48 4.56
CA ILE A 461 -36.03 28.35 3.80
C ILE A 461 -34.97 27.29 3.49
N ASP A 462 -33.78 27.69 3.05
CA ASP A 462 -32.69 26.77 2.75
C ASP A 462 -32.20 26.02 3.98
N LEU A 463 -32.02 26.70 5.11
CA LEU A 463 -31.58 26.11 6.38
C LEU A 463 -32.65 25.15 6.96
N GLU A 464 -33.94 25.51 6.85
CA GLU A 464 -35.05 24.64 7.25
C GLU A 464 -35.12 23.37 6.38
N ASP A 465 -34.89 23.48 5.07
CA ASP A 465 -34.87 22.32 4.20
C ASP A 465 -33.66 21.40 4.47
N ILE A 466 -32.48 21.97 4.81
CA ILE A 466 -31.32 21.17 5.25
C ILE A 466 -31.66 20.37 6.49
N LEU A 467 -32.32 20.98 7.49
CA LEU A 467 -32.71 20.30 8.74
C LEU A 467 -33.78 19.25 8.54
N ALA A 468 -34.74 19.49 7.64
CA ALA A 468 -35.84 18.58 7.34
C ALA A 468 -35.39 17.37 6.50
N THR A 469 -34.31 17.50 5.71
CA THR A 469 -33.90 16.50 4.70
C THR A 469 -32.55 15.85 5.04
N PRO A 470 -32.50 14.66 5.70
CA PRO A 470 -31.24 13.98 6.02
C PRO A 470 -30.33 13.73 4.81
N ALA A 471 -30.89 13.51 3.64
CA ALA A 471 -30.13 13.32 2.40
C ALA A 471 -29.34 14.58 2.00
N ARG A 472 -29.88 15.78 2.29
CA ARG A 472 -29.17 17.04 2.07
C ARG A 472 -27.98 17.20 2.99
N VAL A 473 -28.13 16.85 4.26
CA VAL A 473 -27.03 16.83 5.23
C VAL A 473 -25.88 15.95 4.74
N LEU A 474 -26.19 14.73 4.29
CA LEU A 474 -25.19 13.81 3.75
C LEU A 474 -24.50 14.35 2.49
N LYS A 475 -25.27 14.99 1.60
CA LYS A 475 -24.71 15.62 0.40
C LYS A 475 -23.72 16.74 0.76
N ILE A 476 -24.08 17.63 1.67
CA ILE A 476 -23.20 18.72 2.13
C ILE A 476 -21.92 18.15 2.75
N LEU A 477 -22.02 17.10 3.57
CA LEU A 477 -20.85 16.45 4.14
C LEU A 477 -19.95 15.84 3.05
N ARG A 478 -20.55 15.20 2.03
CA ARG A 478 -19.80 14.65 0.90
C ARG A 478 -19.03 15.74 0.14
N ASP A 479 -19.71 16.86 -0.14
CA ASP A 479 -19.12 17.99 -0.85
C ASP A 479 -17.99 18.63 -0.01
N ASN A 480 -18.16 18.76 1.31
CA ASN A 480 -17.12 19.21 2.24
C ASN A 480 -15.91 18.27 2.24
N PHE A 481 -16.12 16.95 2.23
CA PHE A 481 -15.02 15.98 2.18
C PHE A 481 -14.27 16.07 0.85
N GLU A 482 -14.96 16.32 -0.26
CA GLU A 482 -14.32 16.53 -1.56
C GLU A 482 -13.47 17.81 -1.58
N GLU A 483 -13.99 18.91 -1.02
CA GLU A 483 -13.24 20.17 -0.88
C GLU A 483 -11.97 19.98 -0.03
N ILE A 484 -12.08 19.32 1.12
CA ILE A 484 -10.94 19.04 2.00
C ILE A 484 -9.91 18.15 1.27
N LYS A 485 -10.35 17.14 0.56
CA LYS A 485 -9.50 16.26 -0.25
C LYS A 485 -8.72 17.04 -1.32
N ASN A 486 -9.39 17.94 -2.04
CA ASN A 486 -8.75 18.76 -3.07
C ASN A 486 -7.75 19.78 -2.49
N LYS A 487 -7.96 20.25 -1.26
CA LYS A 487 -7.14 21.28 -0.61
C LYS A 487 -5.94 20.73 0.16
N PHE A 488 -6.06 19.55 0.74
CA PHE A 488 -5.08 18.96 1.65
C PHE A 488 -4.69 17.52 1.32
N GLY A 489 -5.32 16.89 0.32
CA GLY A 489 -4.99 15.54 -0.11
C GLY A 489 -3.58 15.46 -0.68
N ASP A 490 -2.89 14.38 -0.36
CA ASP A 490 -1.56 14.07 -0.85
C ASP A 490 -1.42 12.59 -1.22
N ALA A 491 -0.31 12.24 -1.85
CA ALA A 491 0.01 10.88 -2.18
C ALA A 491 0.41 10.07 -0.93
N ARG A 492 0.15 8.77 -0.97
CA ARG A 492 0.61 7.82 0.04
C ARG A 492 2.14 7.85 0.13
N LYS A 493 2.68 7.91 1.35
CA LYS A 493 4.11 7.84 1.64
C LYS A 493 4.59 6.40 1.84
N THR A 494 3.81 5.57 2.55
CA THR A 494 4.19 4.19 2.90
C THR A 494 3.83 3.23 1.77
N GLU A 495 4.80 2.49 1.28
CA GLU A 495 4.61 1.44 0.28
C GLU A 495 3.99 0.18 0.91
N ILE A 496 3.24 -0.58 0.12
CA ILE A 496 2.65 -1.85 0.57
C ILE A 496 3.28 -2.96 -0.26
N SER A 497 4.11 -3.77 0.36
CA SER A 497 4.69 -4.94 -0.29
C SER A 497 3.70 -6.09 -0.28
N LEU A 498 3.65 -6.78 -1.39
CA LEU A 498 2.87 -7.99 -1.56
C LEU A 498 3.57 -9.21 -0.92
N ASP A 499 4.79 -9.03 -0.42
CA ASP A 499 5.78 -10.06 -0.14
C ASP A 499 5.87 -10.43 1.35
N ALA A 500 4.81 -10.86 1.98
CA ALA A 500 4.94 -11.61 3.23
C ALA A 500 3.72 -12.48 3.54
N GLY A 501 3.77 -13.69 3.12
CA GLY A 501 3.00 -14.73 3.76
C GLY A 501 1.51 -14.73 3.47
N GLY A 502 1.15 -14.86 2.24
CA GLY A 502 -0.07 -15.56 1.95
C GLY A 502 -1.28 -14.76 1.51
N ILE A 503 -1.78 -15.14 0.44
CA ILE A 503 -3.17 -15.32 0.02
C ILE A 503 -3.78 -14.22 -0.86
N ASP A 504 -3.43 -12.94 -0.74
CA ASP A 504 -4.26 -11.93 -1.42
C ASP A 504 -3.70 -11.38 -2.76
N ILE A 505 -2.52 -11.82 -3.17
CA ILE A 505 -1.96 -11.43 -4.48
C ILE A 505 -2.63 -12.21 -5.60
N ALA A 506 -2.95 -13.46 -5.34
CA ALA A 506 -3.60 -14.33 -6.29
C ALA A 506 -4.98 -13.78 -6.73
N ASP A 507 -5.73 -13.15 -5.81
CA ASP A 507 -7.05 -12.58 -6.09
C ASP A 507 -7.00 -11.26 -6.89
N LEU A 508 -5.83 -10.65 -7.01
CA LEU A 508 -5.62 -9.35 -7.68
C LEU A 508 -4.89 -9.46 -9.03
N ILE A 509 -4.28 -10.62 -9.30
CA ILE A 509 -3.56 -10.88 -10.55
C ILE A 509 -4.45 -11.73 -11.46
N GLU A 510 -4.63 -11.27 -12.67
CA GLU A 510 -5.38 -11.99 -13.67
C GLU A 510 -4.72 -13.36 -13.94
N LYS A 511 -5.54 -14.40 -13.98
CA LYS A 511 -5.06 -15.75 -14.26
C LYS A 511 -4.84 -15.91 -15.76
N GLU A 512 -3.61 -15.77 -16.19
CA GLU A 512 -3.21 -15.89 -17.58
C GLU A 512 -2.08 -16.90 -17.74
N ASP A 513 -1.95 -17.45 -18.94
CA ASP A 513 -0.81 -18.29 -19.30
C ASP A 513 0.37 -17.42 -19.73
N VAL A 514 1.52 -17.65 -19.12
CA VAL A 514 2.74 -16.87 -19.32
C VAL A 514 3.91 -17.77 -19.68
N VAL A 515 4.82 -17.24 -20.49
CA VAL A 515 6.08 -17.88 -20.84
C VAL A 515 7.14 -17.47 -19.83
N ILE A 516 7.69 -18.42 -19.11
CA ILE A 516 8.86 -18.23 -18.26
C ILE A 516 10.09 -18.69 -19.03
N SER A 517 11.10 -17.84 -19.12
CA SER A 517 12.38 -18.18 -19.75
C SER A 517 13.55 -17.88 -18.81
N MET A 518 14.53 -18.78 -18.76
CA MET A 518 15.76 -18.65 -17.98
C MET A 518 16.97 -18.96 -18.85
N THR A 519 18.01 -18.11 -18.77
CA THR A 519 19.26 -18.32 -19.50
C THR A 519 20.26 -19.16 -18.70
N HIS A 520 21.30 -19.67 -19.36
CA HIS A 520 22.40 -20.42 -18.75
C HIS A 520 23.12 -19.62 -17.63
N GLN A 521 23.23 -18.30 -17.78
CA GLN A 521 23.78 -17.43 -16.75
C GLN A 521 22.78 -17.12 -15.62
N GLY A 522 21.54 -17.64 -15.69
CA GLY A 522 20.52 -17.52 -14.67
C GLY A 522 19.73 -16.21 -14.73
N TYR A 523 19.54 -15.60 -15.91
CA TYR A 523 18.59 -14.50 -16.08
C TYR A 523 17.21 -15.07 -16.38
N ILE A 524 16.21 -14.65 -15.58
CA ILE A 524 14.82 -15.12 -15.68
C ILE A 524 13.89 -13.95 -15.99
N LYS A 525 12.85 -14.22 -16.79
CA LYS A 525 11.76 -13.28 -17.05
C LYS A 525 10.46 -14.00 -17.36
N ARG A 526 9.36 -13.25 -17.23
CA ARG A 526 8.00 -13.63 -17.60
C ARG A 526 7.55 -12.82 -18.81
N MET A 527 6.82 -13.44 -19.73
CA MET A 527 6.25 -12.78 -20.92
C MET A 527 4.86 -13.35 -21.17
N SER A 528 3.96 -12.58 -21.81
CA SER A 528 2.68 -13.10 -22.28
C SER A 528 2.88 -14.10 -23.44
N THR A 529 2.06 -15.15 -23.48
CA THR A 529 2.05 -16.13 -24.58
C THR A 529 1.71 -15.50 -25.93
N SER A 530 0.91 -14.42 -25.94
CA SER A 530 0.54 -13.68 -27.15
C SER A 530 1.71 -13.04 -27.89
N GLU A 531 2.87 -12.85 -27.25
CA GLU A 531 4.08 -12.33 -27.88
C GLU A 531 4.77 -13.31 -28.82
N TYR A 532 4.41 -14.62 -28.80
CA TYR A 532 5.00 -15.66 -29.65
C TYR A 532 4.03 -16.07 -30.77
N LYS A 533 4.22 -15.53 -31.98
CA LYS A 533 3.42 -15.92 -33.15
C LYS A 533 3.84 -17.30 -33.65
N SER A 534 2.87 -18.13 -34.04
CA SER A 534 3.09 -19.40 -34.69
C SER A 534 3.81 -19.23 -36.04
N GLN A 535 4.82 -20.07 -36.36
CA GLN A 535 5.56 -20.05 -37.60
C GLN A 535 5.55 -21.43 -38.26
N ASN A 536 5.52 -21.45 -39.59
CA ASN A 536 5.57 -22.69 -40.37
C ASN A 536 6.92 -23.40 -40.24
N ARG A 537 6.92 -24.72 -40.48
CA ARG A 537 8.12 -25.56 -40.48
C ARG A 537 9.19 -24.97 -41.43
N GLY A 538 10.44 -24.86 -40.93
CA GLY A 538 11.57 -24.32 -41.68
C GLY A 538 11.72 -22.81 -41.63
N GLY A 539 10.93 -22.10 -40.80
CA GLY A 539 11.09 -20.67 -40.51
C GLY A 539 12.43 -20.33 -39.82
N VAL A 540 12.81 -19.06 -39.81
CA VAL A 540 14.10 -18.56 -39.26
C VAL A 540 14.02 -18.35 -37.75
N GLY A 541 12.81 -18.25 -37.18
CA GLY A 541 12.58 -17.96 -35.77
C GLY A 541 12.68 -16.45 -35.44
N VAL A 542 12.36 -16.15 -34.20
CA VAL A 542 12.37 -14.78 -33.63
C VAL A 542 13.26 -14.75 -32.42
N SER A 543 14.06 -13.67 -32.24
CA SER A 543 14.90 -13.51 -31.04
C SER A 543 14.05 -13.38 -29.79
N ALA A 544 14.20 -14.31 -28.87
CA ALA A 544 13.44 -14.37 -27.61
C ALA A 544 14.16 -13.67 -26.44
N HIS A 545 15.46 -13.40 -26.59
CA HIS A 545 16.28 -12.84 -25.52
C HIS A 545 17.47 -12.07 -26.10
N LYS A 546 17.81 -10.94 -25.52
CA LYS A 546 19.06 -10.25 -25.83
C LYS A 546 20.14 -10.79 -24.88
N THR A 547 20.92 -11.74 -25.37
CA THR A 547 21.99 -12.39 -24.60
C THR A 547 23.36 -11.74 -24.90
N LYS A 548 24.31 -11.90 -23.99
CA LYS A 548 25.75 -11.65 -24.28
C LYS A 548 26.28 -12.79 -25.14
N GLU A 549 27.42 -12.63 -25.80
CA GLU A 549 28.03 -13.60 -26.73
C GLU A 549 28.19 -15.03 -26.15
N GLU A 550 28.19 -15.19 -24.81
CA GLU A 550 28.37 -16.48 -24.13
C GLU A 550 27.12 -16.93 -23.33
N ASP A 551 25.94 -16.30 -23.48
CA ASP A 551 24.74 -16.66 -22.72
C ASP A 551 23.62 -17.11 -23.66
N PHE A 552 22.89 -18.17 -23.31
CA PHE A 552 21.79 -18.76 -24.11
C PHE A 552 20.62 -19.21 -23.22
N ILE A 553 19.42 -19.38 -23.80
CA ILE A 553 18.24 -19.86 -23.09
C ILE A 553 18.41 -21.34 -22.78
N GLU A 554 18.45 -21.71 -21.53
CA GLU A 554 18.59 -23.11 -21.08
C GLU A 554 17.23 -23.71 -20.73
N ASN A 555 16.30 -22.93 -20.14
CA ASN A 555 14.97 -23.41 -19.74
C ASN A 555 13.88 -22.44 -20.21
N MET A 556 12.78 -23.02 -20.72
CA MET A 556 11.61 -22.29 -21.15
C MET A 556 10.36 -23.17 -21.02
N PHE A 557 9.27 -22.62 -20.43
CA PHE A 557 7.98 -23.33 -20.34
C PHE A 557 6.84 -22.33 -20.18
N VAL A 558 5.62 -22.83 -20.42
CA VAL A 558 4.39 -22.10 -20.22
C VAL A 558 3.73 -22.56 -18.93
N THR A 559 3.23 -21.61 -18.15
CA THR A 559 2.56 -21.87 -16.87
C THR A 559 1.56 -20.77 -16.58
N SER A 560 0.59 -21.02 -15.68
CA SER A 560 -0.30 -19.95 -15.21
C SER A 560 0.43 -19.00 -14.25
N THR A 561 0.04 -17.72 -14.26
CA THR A 561 0.55 -16.72 -13.30
C THR A 561 0.44 -17.19 -11.86
N HIS A 562 -0.54 -18.03 -11.51
CA HIS A 562 -0.82 -18.50 -10.16
C HIS A 562 -0.11 -19.79 -9.76
N ASP A 563 0.53 -20.47 -10.68
CA ASP A 563 1.23 -21.73 -10.40
C ASP A 563 2.48 -21.49 -9.53
N ASP A 564 2.80 -22.52 -8.72
CA ASP A 564 4.08 -22.55 -8.01
C ASP A 564 5.19 -22.97 -8.97
N LEU A 565 6.27 -22.22 -8.98
CA LEU A 565 7.47 -22.58 -9.70
C LEU A 565 8.47 -23.23 -8.75
N LEU A 566 8.71 -24.53 -8.96
CA LEU A 566 9.70 -25.31 -8.24
C LEU A 566 11.03 -25.23 -8.99
N PHE A 567 12.05 -24.67 -8.36
CA PHE A 567 13.39 -24.54 -8.92
C PHE A 567 14.31 -25.58 -8.29
N PHE A 568 14.73 -26.54 -9.08
CA PHE A 568 15.67 -27.57 -8.66
C PHE A 568 17.09 -27.16 -9.07
N THR A 569 18.06 -27.43 -8.20
CA THR A 569 19.42 -26.97 -8.41
C THR A 569 20.37 -28.16 -8.67
N ASN A 570 21.53 -27.86 -9.27
CA ASN A 570 22.61 -28.81 -9.46
C ASN A 570 23.08 -29.49 -8.17
N LYS A 571 22.82 -28.87 -7.00
CA LYS A 571 23.10 -29.42 -5.66
C LYS A 571 21.96 -30.26 -5.08
N GLY A 572 20.92 -30.59 -5.90
CA GLY A 572 19.79 -31.40 -5.46
C GLY A 572 18.87 -30.72 -4.45
N ARG A 573 18.83 -29.40 -4.42
CA ARG A 573 17.91 -28.59 -3.61
C ARG A 573 16.74 -28.12 -4.44
N VAL A 574 15.63 -27.75 -3.78
CA VAL A 574 14.44 -27.17 -4.40
C VAL A 574 14.04 -25.88 -3.69
N TYR A 575 13.70 -24.86 -4.45
CA TYR A 575 13.13 -23.58 -4.03
C TYR A 575 11.76 -23.41 -4.66
N CYS A 576 10.91 -22.58 -4.08
CA CYS A 576 9.56 -22.30 -4.58
C CYS A 576 9.28 -20.80 -4.56
N ILE A 577 8.77 -20.26 -5.70
CA ILE A 577 8.14 -18.94 -5.82
C ILE A 577 6.89 -19.06 -6.69
N LYS A 578 5.98 -18.08 -6.62
CA LYS A 578 4.84 -17.99 -7.54
C LYS A 578 5.27 -17.46 -8.91
N ALA A 579 4.61 -17.88 -9.98
CA ALA A 579 4.96 -17.46 -11.35
C ALA A 579 4.83 -15.94 -11.52
N TYR A 580 3.86 -15.29 -10.87
CA TYR A 580 3.73 -13.84 -10.88
C TYR A 580 4.86 -13.07 -10.15
N GLU A 581 5.63 -13.72 -9.28
CA GLU A 581 6.82 -13.12 -8.65
C GLU A 581 7.99 -12.95 -9.62
N VAL A 582 7.95 -13.66 -10.76
CA VAL A 582 8.94 -13.48 -11.82
C VAL A 582 8.66 -12.17 -12.55
N PRO A 583 9.65 -11.25 -12.64
CA PRO A 583 9.46 -9.97 -13.30
C PRO A 583 9.04 -10.09 -14.76
N GLU A 584 8.05 -9.29 -15.16
CA GLU A 584 7.62 -9.16 -16.53
C GLU A 584 8.62 -8.35 -17.33
N ALA A 585 8.91 -8.80 -18.56
CA ALA A 585 9.86 -8.12 -19.45
C ALA A 585 9.56 -8.43 -20.91
N GLN A 586 9.79 -7.46 -21.78
CA GLN A 586 9.65 -7.59 -23.23
C GLN A 586 10.56 -8.67 -23.83
N LYS A 587 10.22 -9.17 -25.04
CA LYS A 587 11.00 -10.19 -25.78
C LYS A 587 12.50 -9.95 -25.78
N ALA A 588 12.93 -8.75 -26.12
CA ALA A 588 14.34 -8.40 -26.26
C ALA A 588 15.06 -8.06 -24.94
N ALA A 589 14.34 -7.97 -23.82
CA ALA A 589 14.94 -7.63 -22.54
C ALA A 589 15.71 -8.81 -21.93
N LYS A 590 16.79 -8.53 -21.20
CA LYS A 590 17.66 -9.53 -20.59
C LYS A 590 17.00 -10.31 -19.43
N GLY A 591 15.97 -9.73 -18.77
CA GLY A 591 15.38 -10.27 -17.55
C GLY A 591 16.20 -9.95 -16.30
N ARG A 592 15.84 -10.58 -15.16
CA ARG A 592 16.48 -10.39 -13.86
C ARG A 592 17.26 -11.63 -13.45
N ALA A 593 18.40 -11.46 -12.80
CA ALA A 593 19.20 -12.59 -12.33
C ALA A 593 18.43 -13.37 -11.25
N ILE A 594 18.36 -14.71 -11.40
CA ILE A 594 17.61 -15.62 -10.51
C ILE A 594 18.12 -15.58 -9.06
N ILE A 595 19.38 -15.26 -8.85
CA ILE A 595 19.99 -15.11 -7.52
C ILE A 595 19.33 -13.96 -6.72
N ASN A 596 18.69 -13.00 -7.39
CA ASN A 596 17.93 -11.91 -6.76
C ASN A 596 16.51 -12.35 -6.35
N LEU A 597 16.05 -13.51 -6.81
CA LEU A 597 14.74 -14.06 -6.48
C LEU A 597 14.84 -15.24 -5.50
N LEU A 598 15.91 -16.06 -5.62
CA LEU A 598 16.15 -17.26 -4.80
C LEU A 598 17.41 -17.10 -3.96
N MET A 599 17.39 -17.58 -2.72
CA MET A 599 18.54 -17.58 -1.82
C MET A 599 19.49 -18.76 -2.17
N LEU A 600 20.16 -18.68 -3.32
CA LEU A 600 21.09 -19.72 -3.77
C LEU A 600 22.41 -19.64 -2.99
N SER A 601 23.01 -20.79 -2.71
CA SER A 601 24.33 -20.90 -2.10
C SER A 601 25.43 -20.67 -3.14
N GLU A 602 26.65 -20.38 -2.73
CA GLU A 602 27.80 -20.24 -3.63
C GLU A 602 27.97 -21.47 -4.53
N GLY A 603 28.12 -21.26 -5.83
CA GLY A 603 28.24 -22.32 -6.85
C GLY A 603 26.96 -23.14 -7.11
N GLU A 604 25.81 -22.74 -6.51
CA GLU A 604 24.51 -23.37 -6.76
C GLU A 604 23.84 -22.73 -7.98
N LYS A 605 23.44 -23.57 -8.95
CA LYS A 605 22.76 -23.15 -10.19
C LYS A 605 21.42 -23.86 -10.28
N VAL A 606 20.43 -23.15 -10.78
CA VAL A 606 19.14 -23.77 -11.14
C VAL A 606 19.33 -24.57 -12.43
N THR A 607 19.08 -25.87 -12.39
CA THR A 607 19.21 -26.77 -13.52
C THR A 607 17.85 -27.17 -14.08
N THR A 608 16.80 -27.20 -13.25
CA THR A 608 15.46 -27.62 -13.70
C THR A 608 14.40 -26.77 -13.02
N MET A 609 13.43 -26.33 -13.81
CA MET A 609 12.24 -25.63 -13.30
C MET A 609 10.99 -26.44 -13.64
N ILE A 610 10.04 -26.53 -12.67
CA ILE A 610 8.78 -27.26 -12.86
C ILE A 610 7.64 -26.38 -12.36
N PRO A 611 6.61 -26.16 -13.18
CA PRO A 611 5.36 -25.58 -12.72
C PRO A 611 4.58 -26.61 -11.88
N ARG A 612 4.08 -26.22 -10.72
CA ARG A 612 3.18 -27.00 -9.89
C ARG A 612 1.81 -26.32 -9.84
N LYS A 613 0.82 -27.00 -10.40
CA LYS A 613 -0.56 -26.53 -10.34
C LYS A 613 -1.11 -26.62 -8.91
N GLU A 614 -2.02 -25.74 -8.58
CA GLU A 614 -2.74 -25.76 -7.33
C GLU A 614 -3.50 -27.11 -7.16
N ASN A 615 -3.40 -27.76 -6.00
CA ASN A 615 -3.98 -29.08 -5.70
C ASN A 615 -3.45 -30.28 -6.51
N ALA A 616 -2.26 -30.18 -7.08
CA ALA A 616 -1.64 -31.32 -7.72
C ALA A 616 -1.26 -32.40 -6.70
N SER A 617 -1.85 -33.58 -6.81
CA SER A 617 -1.49 -34.79 -6.06
C SER A 617 -0.66 -35.71 -6.95
N GLY A 618 0.25 -36.50 -6.38
CA GLY A 618 1.06 -37.49 -7.13
C GLY A 618 2.47 -37.61 -6.57
N ASN A 619 3.37 -38.06 -7.40
CA ASN A 619 4.78 -38.22 -7.04
C ASN A 619 5.67 -37.37 -7.95
N LEU A 620 6.79 -36.91 -7.40
CA LEU A 620 7.88 -36.34 -8.18
C LEU A 620 8.86 -37.44 -8.59
N ILE A 621 9.04 -37.60 -9.87
CA ILE A 621 10.08 -38.44 -10.47
C ILE A 621 11.26 -37.57 -10.82
N MET A 622 12.44 -37.90 -10.29
CA MET A 622 13.68 -37.14 -10.47
C MET A 622 14.70 -38.02 -11.15
N ALA A 623 15.31 -37.55 -12.23
CA ALA A 623 16.38 -38.26 -12.92
C ALA A 623 17.70 -37.48 -12.85
N THR A 624 18.79 -38.20 -12.66
CA THR A 624 20.13 -37.61 -12.62
C THR A 624 20.91 -37.94 -13.91
N LYS A 625 21.89 -37.09 -14.20
CA LYS A 625 22.77 -37.22 -15.36
C LYS A 625 23.49 -38.56 -15.43
N ASN A 626 23.90 -39.12 -14.29
CA ASN A 626 24.55 -40.39 -14.18
C ASN A 626 23.60 -41.61 -14.18
N GLY A 627 22.31 -41.38 -14.50
CA GLY A 627 21.35 -42.43 -14.73
C GLY A 627 20.69 -42.98 -13.47
N LEU A 628 20.62 -42.19 -12.36
CA LEU A 628 19.79 -42.53 -11.23
C LEU A 628 18.40 -41.94 -11.41
N ILE A 629 17.40 -42.63 -10.80
CA ILE A 629 16.01 -42.19 -10.76
C ILE A 629 15.45 -42.32 -9.35
N LYS A 630 14.61 -41.37 -8.95
CA LYS A 630 14.00 -41.33 -7.65
C LYS A 630 12.54 -40.95 -7.74
N LYS A 631 11.69 -41.58 -6.89
CA LYS A 631 10.27 -41.24 -6.74
C LYS A 631 10.03 -40.76 -5.31
N THR A 632 9.44 -39.54 -5.17
CA THR A 632 9.11 -38.95 -3.89
C THR A 632 7.70 -38.36 -3.97
N ARG A 633 6.89 -38.50 -2.93
CA ARG A 633 5.54 -37.92 -2.89
C ARG A 633 5.60 -36.40 -2.98
N LEU A 634 4.69 -35.81 -3.73
CA LEU A 634 4.60 -34.35 -3.90
C LEU A 634 4.30 -33.63 -2.57
N GLU A 635 3.54 -34.28 -1.69
CA GLU A 635 3.21 -33.80 -0.34
C GLU A 635 4.45 -33.49 0.52
N GLU A 636 5.56 -34.20 0.32
CA GLU A 636 6.82 -33.92 1.04
C GLU A 636 7.43 -32.55 0.70
N PHE A 637 6.89 -31.89 -0.33
CA PHE A 637 7.33 -30.58 -0.83
C PHE A 637 6.32 -29.45 -0.59
N GLU A 638 5.24 -29.66 0.20
CA GLU A 638 4.16 -28.68 0.43
C GLU A 638 4.62 -27.37 1.04
N SER A 639 5.59 -27.35 1.91
CA SER A 639 6.08 -26.14 2.55
C SER A 639 7.57 -25.92 2.30
N ILE A 640 7.89 -25.35 1.13
CA ILE A 640 9.28 -24.97 0.81
C ILE A 640 9.53 -23.56 1.30
N ARG A 641 10.51 -23.39 2.20
CA ARG A 641 10.95 -22.08 2.66
C ARG A 641 11.84 -21.42 1.58
N LYS A 642 11.92 -20.09 1.58
CA LYS A 642 12.82 -19.33 0.66
C LYS A 642 14.31 -19.74 0.74
N VAL A 643 14.72 -20.42 1.81
CA VAL A 643 16.08 -20.99 1.99
C VAL A 643 16.26 -22.30 1.20
N GLY A 644 15.19 -22.85 0.62
CA GLY A 644 15.18 -24.12 -0.08
C GLY A 644 15.19 -25.36 0.82
N LYS A 645 14.85 -26.51 0.22
CA LYS A 645 14.88 -27.83 0.86
C LYS A 645 15.74 -28.80 0.02
N ILE A 646 16.27 -29.87 0.65
CA ILE A 646 16.91 -30.98 -0.09
C ILE A 646 15.81 -31.75 -0.83
N ALA A 647 15.96 -31.91 -2.15
CA ALA A 647 15.07 -32.70 -3.00
C ALA A 647 15.63 -34.10 -3.25
N ILE A 648 16.92 -34.22 -3.49
CA ILE A 648 17.63 -35.50 -3.71
C ILE A 648 19.06 -35.40 -3.22
N LYS A 649 19.59 -36.47 -2.61
CA LYS A 649 21.00 -36.53 -2.26
C LYS A 649 21.77 -37.04 -3.47
N LEU A 650 22.54 -36.16 -4.11
CA LEU A 650 23.35 -36.49 -5.27
C LEU A 650 24.65 -37.21 -4.87
N LEU A 651 25.17 -38.02 -5.77
CA LEU A 651 26.53 -38.55 -5.71
C LEU A 651 27.55 -37.48 -6.12
N GLU A 652 28.81 -37.72 -5.83
CA GLU A 652 29.90 -36.86 -6.24
C GLU A 652 29.93 -36.77 -7.78
N ASN A 653 29.95 -35.54 -8.35
CA ASN A 653 29.93 -35.30 -9.80
C ASN A 653 28.63 -35.71 -10.53
N ASP A 654 27.51 -35.83 -9.84
CA ASP A 654 26.20 -36.05 -10.45
C ASP A 654 25.33 -34.78 -10.43
N GLU A 655 24.47 -34.64 -11.41
CA GLU A 655 23.57 -33.47 -11.55
C GLU A 655 22.14 -33.95 -11.76
N LEU A 656 21.17 -33.17 -11.27
CA LEU A 656 19.74 -33.39 -11.52
C LEU A 656 19.40 -32.82 -12.91
N ILE A 657 18.78 -33.63 -13.80
CA ILE A 657 18.49 -33.23 -15.18
C ILE A 657 17.01 -33.07 -15.50
N GLY A 658 16.14 -33.73 -14.76
CA GLY A 658 14.69 -33.66 -15.02
C GLY A 658 13.91 -34.04 -13.79
N VAL A 659 12.78 -33.37 -13.59
CA VAL A 659 11.79 -33.69 -12.55
C VAL A 659 10.40 -33.54 -13.13
N GLU A 660 9.57 -34.56 -12.99
CA GLU A 660 8.21 -34.64 -13.54
C GLU A 660 7.24 -35.09 -12.45
N VAL A 661 5.97 -34.68 -12.57
CA VAL A 661 4.90 -35.16 -11.71
C VAL A 661 4.26 -36.38 -12.31
N SER A 662 4.13 -37.49 -11.54
CA SER A 662 3.48 -38.74 -11.95
C SER A 662 2.25 -39.09 -11.10
N SER A 663 1.34 -39.84 -11.68
CA SER A 663 0.10 -40.30 -11.04
C SER A 663 0.26 -41.51 -10.09
N GLY A 664 1.33 -42.25 -10.17
CA GLY A 664 1.55 -43.52 -9.48
C GLY A 664 1.44 -44.77 -10.35
N GLU A 665 0.88 -44.69 -11.55
CA GLU A 665 0.62 -45.74 -12.49
C GLU A 665 1.34 -45.56 -13.85
N ASP A 666 2.08 -44.48 -14.01
CA ASP A 666 2.63 -44.05 -15.29
C ASP A 666 3.87 -44.83 -15.73
N ASP A 667 4.11 -44.89 -17.04
CA ASP A 667 5.39 -45.33 -17.58
C ASP A 667 6.38 -44.19 -17.70
N ILE A 668 7.63 -44.43 -17.41
CA ILE A 668 8.73 -43.50 -17.46
C ILE A 668 9.62 -43.83 -18.67
N LEU A 669 9.88 -42.84 -19.51
CA LEU A 669 10.80 -42.92 -20.61
C LEU A 669 12.02 -42.04 -20.34
N VAL A 670 13.21 -42.66 -20.31
CA VAL A 670 14.48 -41.96 -20.05
C VAL A 670 15.36 -42.07 -21.28
N ALA A 671 16.00 -40.99 -21.71
CA ALA A 671 16.80 -40.93 -22.90
C ALA A 671 18.23 -40.46 -22.66
N SER A 672 19.20 -41.09 -23.32
CA SER A 672 20.61 -40.68 -23.24
C SER A 672 21.03 -39.84 -24.45
N HIS A 673 22.09 -39.05 -24.28
CA HIS A 673 22.69 -38.20 -25.29
C HIS A 673 23.06 -38.94 -26.57
N SER A 674 23.58 -40.16 -26.43
CA SER A 674 23.87 -41.05 -27.61
C SER A 674 22.61 -41.54 -28.35
N GLY A 675 21.42 -41.14 -27.89
CA GLY A 675 20.15 -41.51 -28.52
C GLY A 675 19.61 -42.91 -28.18
N LYS A 676 19.98 -43.47 -27.04
CA LYS A 676 19.32 -44.64 -26.45
C LYS A 676 18.22 -44.19 -25.51
N CYS A 677 17.17 -45.02 -25.37
CA CYS A 677 16.08 -44.76 -24.45
C CYS A 677 15.58 -46.05 -23.80
N ILE A 678 15.01 -45.94 -22.61
CA ILE A 678 14.41 -47.06 -21.88
C ILE A 678 13.05 -46.65 -21.32
N ARG A 679 12.00 -47.45 -21.61
CA ARG A 679 10.66 -47.28 -21.05
C ARG A 679 10.43 -48.33 -19.96
N PHE A 680 10.05 -47.93 -18.79
CA PHE A 680 9.70 -48.82 -17.67
C PHE A 680 8.58 -48.20 -16.82
N ASN A 681 7.83 -49.06 -16.09
CA ASN A 681 6.73 -48.59 -15.27
C ASN A 681 7.27 -47.95 -13.95
N GLU A 682 6.65 -46.87 -13.52
CA GLU A 682 7.06 -46.17 -12.29
C GLU A 682 6.95 -47.03 -11.01
N LYS A 683 6.14 -48.12 -11.03
CA LYS A 683 6.06 -49.09 -9.95
C LYS A 683 7.40 -49.80 -9.70
N ASP A 684 8.26 -49.88 -10.72
CA ASP A 684 9.62 -50.40 -10.57
C ASP A 684 10.51 -49.46 -9.72
N VAL A 685 10.07 -48.21 -9.50
CA VAL A 685 10.74 -47.24 -8.64
C VAL A 685 9.96 -47.06 -7.33
N ARG A 686 10.50 -47.56 -6.23
CA ARG A 686 9.87 -47.42 -4.91
C ARG A 686 9.82 -45.94 -4.46
N ASN A 687 8.78 -45.58 -3.70
CA ASN A 687 8.74 -44.28 -3.04
C ASN A 687 9.89 -44.13 -2.02
N MET A 688 10.56 -43.01 -2.07
CA MET A 688 11.75 -42.74 -1.24
C MET A 688 11.63 -41.32 -0.64
N GLY A 689 12.11 -41.16 0.60
CA GLY A 689 12.16 -39.86 1.25
C GLY A 689 13.13 -38.90 0.54
N ARG A 690 12.99 -37.57 0.80
CA ARG A 690 13.77 -36.51 0.14
C ARG A 690 15.29 -36.68 0.21
N ASP A 691 15.82 -37.23 1.32
CA ASP A 691 17.25 -37.34 1.58
C ASP A 691 17.90 -38.57 0.93
N SER A 692 17.18 -39.34 0.08
CA SER A 692 17.70 -40.54 -0.57
C SER A 692 18.35 -40.23 -1.94
N GLN A 693 19.22 -41.11 -2.41
CA GLN A 693 19.97 -40.98 -3.66
C GLN A 693 19.21 -41.45 -4.91
N GLY A 694 18.24 -42.32 -4.77
CA GLY A 694 17.54 -42.96 -5.87
C GLY A 694 18.13 -44.32 -6.27
N VAL A 695 17.64 -44.86 -7.39
CA VAL A 695 18.02 -46.19 -7.96
C VAL A 695 18.38 -46.04 -9.44
N ARG A 696 19.10 -46.98 -10.01
CA ARG A 696 19.53 -46.93 -11.41
C ARG A 696 18.32 -47.00 -12.37
N SER A 697 18.21 -46.03 -13.29
CA SER A 697 17.20 -45.97 -14.34
C SER A 697 17.64 -46.73 -15.59
N MET A 698 18.88 -46.51 -16.03
CA MET A 698 19.46 -47.07 -17.29
C MET A 698 20.94 -47.41 -17.09
N LYS A 699 21.43 -48.41 -17.83
CA LYS A 699 22.88 -48.69 -17.90
C LYS A 699 23.49 -47.88 -19.04
N LEU A 700 24.22 -46.84 -18.68
CA LEU A 700 24.93 -45.97 -19.59
C LEU A 700 26.24 -46.63 -20.07
N SER A 701 26.72 -46.21 -21.26
CA SER A 701 28.07 -46.50 -21.77
C SER A 701 29.04 -45.47 -21.12
N ASP A 702 30.35 -45.75 -21.22
CA ASP A 702 31.36 -44.78 -20.86
C ASP A 702 31.13 -43.49 -21.72
N ASP A 703 31.21 -42.32 -21.18
CA ASP A 703 31.01 -41.02 -21.83
C ASP A 703 29.53 -40.68 -22.25
N ASP A 704 28.54 -41.54 -21.93
CA ASP A 704 27.14 -41.26 -22.19
C ASP A 704 26.43 -40.75 -20.92
N TYR A 705 25.45 -39.86 -21.08
CA TYR A 705 24.69 -39.31 -19.96
C TYR A 705 23.21 -39.17 -20.35
N ILE A 706 22.35 -39.07 -19.35
CA ILE A 706 20.93 -38.81 -19.58
C ILE A 706 20.70 -37.35 -19.93
N VAL A 707 19.92 -37.11 -21.00
CA VAL A 707 19.58 -35.77 -21.46
C VAL A 707 18.15 -35.38 -21.08
N ASP A 708 17.21 -36.33 -21.02
CA ASP A 708 15.82 -36.03 -20.77
C ASP A 708 15.06 -37.23 -20.17
N MET A 709 13.92 -36.91 -19.56
CA MET A 709 12.98 -37.88 -19.02
C MET A 709 11.56 -37.41 -19.33
N ALA A 710 10.67 -38.32 -19.68
CA ALA A 710 9.25 -38.03 -19.89
C ALA A 710 8.37 -39.06 -19.17
N ILE A 711 7.24 -38.60 -18.61
CA ILE A 711 6.16 -39.44 -18.14
C ILE A 711 5.24 -39.77 -19.30
N VAL A 712 5.04 -41.04 -19.60
CA VAL A 712 4.35 -41.51 -20.79
C VAL A 712 2.90 -41.85 -20.48
N LYS A 713 1.97 -41.26 -21.25
CA LYS A 713 0.54 -41.58 -21.21
C LYS A 713 0.12 -42.41 -22.42
N PRO A 714 -0.88 -43.30 -22.26
CA PRO A 714 -1.41 -44.06 -23.39
C PRO A 714 -1.91 -43.15 -24.54
N ASN A 715 -1.81 -43.63 -25.79
CA ASN A 715 -2.29 -42.92 -26.98
C ASN A 715 -1.66 -41.55 -27.23
N THR A 716 -0.42 -41.35 -26.83
CA THR A 716 0.35 -40.12 -27.08
C THR A 716 1.51 -40.40 -28.02
N GLN A 717 2.13 -39.36 -28.51
CA GLN A 717 3.31 -39.43 -29.35
C GLN A 717 4.53 -38.88 -28.65
N ILE A 718 5.69 -39.45 -28.97
CA ILE A 718 6.96 -38.97 -28.46
C ILE A 718 7.63 -38.12 -29.55
N ILE A 719 7.88 -36.87 -29.23
CA ILE A 719 8.70 -36.01 -30.05
C ILE A 719 10.17 -36.12 -29.64
N THR A 720 11.05 -36.31 -30.63
CA THR A 720 12.50 -36.29 -30.43
C THR A 720 13.12 -35.17 -31.25
N ILE A 721 13.99 -34.39 -30.64
CA ILE A 721 14.69 -33.27 -31.25
C ILE A 721 16.20 -33.45 -31.06
N SER A 722 16.97 -33.21 -32.13
CA SER A 722 18.43 -33.33 -32.14
C SER A 722 19.12 -31.98 -32.27
N GLU A 723 20.41 -31.91 -31.90
CA GLU A 723 21.25 -30.72 -31.91
C GLU A 723 21.15 -29.88 -33.19
N ASN A 724 21.11 -30.52 -34.37
CA ASN A 724 21.11 -29.81 -35.64
C ASN A 724 19.70 -29.51 -36.21
N GLY A 725 18.68 -29.47 -35.35
CA GLY A 725 17.32 -29.08 -35.73
C GLY A 725 16.49 -30.12 -36.47
N TYR A 726 16.86 -31.39 -36.39
CA TYR A 726 16.03 -32.49 -36.88
C TYR A 726 15.09 -32.98 -35.77
N GLY A 727 13.87 -33.26 -36.16
CA GLY A 727 12.85 -33.74 -35.23
C GLY A 727 11.88 -34.67 -35.88
N LYS A 728 11.19 -35.46 -35.07
CA LYS A 728 10.10 -36.37 -35.50
C LYS A 728 9.17 -36.65 -34.34
N ARG A 729 8.00 -37.11 -34.71
CA ARG A 729 7.07 -37.77 -33.79
C ARG A 729 7.12 -39.28 -34.05
N SER A 730 6.98 -40.07 -33.01
CA SER A 730 6.86 -41.51 -33.09
C SER A 730 5.81 -41.97 -32.08
N ASP A 731 5.09 -43.03 -32.41
CA ASP A 731 4.12 -43.61 -31.51
C ASP A 731 4.79 -44.12 -30.22
N VAL A 732 4.17 -43.92 -29.10
CA VAL A 732 4.63 -44.41 -27.79
C VAL A 732 4.79 -45.95 -27.81
N ASP A 733 3.95 -46.67 -28.53
CA ASP A 733 3.99 -48.15 -28.59
C ASP A 733 5.22 -48.72 -29.33
N GLU A 734 5.91 -47.89 -30.09
CA GLU A 734 7.21 -48.31 -30.66
C GLU A 734 8.33 -48.38 -29.58
N TYR A 735 8.11 -47.81 -28.40
CA TYR A 735 9.04 -47.87 -27.27
C TYR A 735 8.62 -48.98 -26.32
N ARG A 736 9.14 -50.19 -26.53
CA ARG A 736 8.76 -51.36 -25.75
C ARG A 736 9.01 -51.17 -24.25
N LEU A 737 8.07 -51.64 -23.42
CA LEU A 737 8.22 -51.70 -21.97
C LEU A 737 9.35 -52.65 -21.55
N GLN A 738 10.21 -52.25 -20.63
CA GLN A 738 11.35 -53.02 -20.14
C GLN A 738 11.44 -52.84 -18.60
N THR A 739 12.23 -53.67 -17.94
CA THR A 739 12.61 -53.41 -16.55
C THR A 739 13.68 -52.33 -16.48
N ARG A 740 13.62 -51.45 -15.44
CA ARG A 740 14.61 -50.42 -15.24
C ARG A 740 16.05 -50.95 -15.11
N GLY A 741 17.06 -50.12 -15.40
CA GLY A 741 18.46 -50.49 -15.28
C GLY A 741 19.03 -51.28 -16.44
N GLY A 742 18.24 -51.50 -17.52
CA GLY A 742 18.69 -52.13 -18.78
C GLY A 742 19.50 -51.17 -19.68
N LYS A 743 19.98 -51.67 -20.85
CA LYS A 743 20.73 -50.92 -21.87
C LYS A 743 19.86 -50.04 -22.77
N GLY A 744 18.52 -50.20 -22.71
CA GLY A 744 17.56 -49.48 -23.54
C GLY A 744 17.57 -49.86 -25.02
N VAL A 745 16.78 -49.11 -25.83
CA VAL A 745 16.66 -49.23 -27.30
C VAL A 745 17.05 -47.91 -27.96
N LYS A 746 17.28 -47.89 -29.29
CA LYS A 746 17.58 -46.64 -30.02
C LYS A 746 16.33 -45.79 -30.15
N ALA A 747 16.41 -44.50 -29.81
CA ALA A 747 15.33 -43.53 -30.00
C ALA A 747 15.25 -42.94 -31.42
N GLY A 748 16.36 -43.07 -32.17
CA GLY A 748 16.44 -42.57 -33.55
C GLY A 748 17.78 -42.90 -34.21
N VAL A 749 18.03 -42.33 -35.38
CA VAL A 749 19.34 -42.36 -36.05
C VAL A 749 20.03 -41.01 -35.84
N PHE A 750 21.02 -41.00 -34.97
CA PHE A 750 21.83 -39.85 -34.64
C PHE A 750 23.21 -39.97 -35.29
N ASN A 751 23.61 -39.01 -36.11
CA ASN A 751 24.85 -38.99 -36.86
C ASN A 751 25.36 -37.53 -37.03
N LYS A 752 26.47 -37.34 -37.76
CA LYS A 752 27.04 -35.98 -37.96
C LYS A 752 26.07 -34.98 -38.59
N LYS A 753 25.05 -35.45 -39.36
CA LYS A 753 24.05 -34.57 -40.00
C LYS A 753 22.99 -34.11 -39.02
N THR A 754 22.54 -34.97 -38.13
CA THR A 754 21.49 -34.67 -37.15
C THR A 754 22.01 -34.11 -35.85
N GLY A 755 23.26 -34.41 -35.49
CA GLY A 755 23.76 -34.21 -34.11
C GLY A 755 23.22 -35.29 -33.18
N ASN A 756 23.56 -35.15 -31.88
CA ASN A 756 23.07 -36.02 -30.81
C ASN A 756 21.64 -35.64 -30.36
N LEU A 757 21.03 -36.45 -29.50
CA LEU A 757 19.71 -36.16 -28.94
C LEU A 757 19.79 -35.04 -27.91
N VAL A 758 18.90 -34.03 -28.02
CA VAL A 758 18.77 -32.92 -27.08
C VAL A 758 17.56 -33.07 -26.18
N ALA A 759 16.42 -33.47 -26.75
CA ALA A 759 15.18 -33.63 -25.99
C ALA A 759 14.32 -34.76 -26.49
N LEU A 760 13.62 -35.37 -25.54
CA LEU A 760 12.60 -36.38 -25.77
C LEU A 760 11.39 -36.05 -24.91
N LYS A 761 10.29 -35.56 -25.54
CA LYS A 761 9.10 -35.13 -24.84
C LYS A 761 7.86 -35.88 -25.27
N GLN A 762 6.91 -36.10 -24.39
CA GLN A 762 5.58 -36.55 -24.75
C GLN A 762 4.79 -35.37 -25.32
N SER A 763 4.05 -35.58 -26.40
CA SER A 763 3.27 -34.52 -27.07
C SER A 763 1.86 -35.01 -27.45
N VAL A 764 0.93 -34.04 -27.52
CA VAL A 764 -0.39 -34.21 -28.15
C VAL A 764 -0.45 -33.38 -29.43
N LEU A 765 -1.36 -33.70 -30.35
CA LEU A 765 -1.44 -33.01 -31.65
C LEU A 765 -1.84 -31.54 -31.53
N GLU A 766 -2.54 -31.19 -30.46
CA GLU A 766 -3.05 -29.89 -30.18
C GLU A 766 -2.01 -28.91 -29.56
N ASP A 767 -0.79 -29.41 -29.28
CA ASP A 767 0.28 -28.61 -28.74
C ASP A 767 1.14 -27.97 -29.84
N ASP A 768 1.84 -26.89 -29.48
CA ASP A 768 2.93 -26.32 -30.23
C ASP A 768 4.27 -26.64 -29.55
N VAL A 769 5.35 -26.77 -30.33
CA VAL A 769 6.71 -26.92 -29.80
C VAL A 769 7.51 -25.65 -30.01
N LEU A 770 8.17 -25.20 -28.93
CA LEU A 770 9.18 -24.15 -28.97
C LEU A 770 10.57 -24.79 -29.04
N LEU A 771 11.34 -24.44 -30.09
CA LEU A 771 12.73 -24.86 -30.26
C LEU A 771 13.65 -23.66 -30.03
N ILE A 772 14.65 -23.85 -29.20
CA ILE A 772 15.56 -22.81 -28.74
C ILE A 772 16.97 -23.13 -29.17
N ALA A 773 17.59 -22.22 -29.93
CA ALA A 773 18.99 -22.33 -30.35
C ALA A 773 19.92 -21.62 -29.35
N ASP A 774 21.17 -22.00 -29.30
CA ASP A 774 22.24 -21.44 -28.43
C ASP A 774 22.47 -19.93 -28.62
N ASN A 775 22.16 -19.40 -29.82
CA ASN A 775 22.19 -17.95 -30.10
C ASN A 775 20.92 -17.21 -29.67
N GLY A 776 20.02 -17.82 -28.91
CA GLY A 776 18.77 -17.20 -28.41
C GLY A 776 17.64 -17.10 -29.43
N ILE A 777 17.76 -17.69 -30.61
CA ILE A 777 16.67 -17.73 -31.59
C ILE A 777 15.66 -18.79 -31.19
N VAL A 778 14.38 -18.44 -31.16
CA VAL A 778 13.27 -19.33 -30.83
C VAL A 778 12.31 -19.43 -32.02
N ILE A 779 11.86 -20.65 -32.32
CA ILE A 779 10.76 -20.90 -33.25
C ILE A 779 9.62 -21.62 -32.54
N ARG A 780 8.38 -21.23 -32.80
CA ARG A 780 7.16 -21.93 -32.42
C ARG A 780 6.57 -22.64 -33.61
N THR A 781 6.36 -23.94 -33.51
CA THR A 781 5.88 -24.77 -34.61
C THR A 781 4.77 -25.68 -34.11
N PRO A 782 3.59 -25.74 -34.76
CA PRO A 782 2.55 -26.70 -34.43
C PRO A 782 3.07 -28.14 -34.54
N ILE A 783 2.79 -28.95 -33.49
CA ILE A 783 3.24 -30.36 -33.47
C ILE A 783 2.69 -31.18 -34.64
N GLU A 784 1.49 -30.86 -35.10
CA GLU A 784 0.88 -31.52 -36.30
C GLU A 784 1.75 -31.36 -37.56
N GLN A 785 2.54 -30.29 -37.67
CA GLN A 785 3.44 -30.07 -38.80
C GLN A 785 4.73 -30.91 -38.77
N ILE A 786 5.02 -31.59 -37.65
CA ILE A 786 6.17 -32.46 -37.51
C ILE A 786 5.76 -33.88 -37.91
N SER A 787 6.46 -34.45 -38.82
CA SER A 787 6.11 -35.78 -39.39
C SER A 787 6.12 -36.87 -38.32
N SER A 788 5.03 -37.67 -38.28
CA SER A 788 4.95 -38.91 -37.53
C SER A 788 5.58 -40.03 -38.34
N ILE A 789 6.68 -40.59 -37.85
CA ILE A 789 7.49 -41.60 -38.53
C ILE A 789 8.13 -42.55 -37.52
N SER A 790 8.55 -43.71 -37.98
CA SER A 790 9.09 -44.76 -37.11
C SER A 790 10.23 -44.30 -36.21
N ARG A 791 10.25 -44.87 -34.97
CA ARG A 791 11.24 -44.61 -33.91
C ARG A 791 12.69 -44.67 -34.43
N VAL A 792 13.03 -45.60 -35.32
CA VAL A 792 14.41 -45.79 -35.86
C VAL A 792 14.75 -44.89 -37.04
N SER A 793 13.87 -43.96 -37.44
CA SER A 793 14.14 -43.02 -38.54
C SER A 793 14.98 -41.80 -38.10
N GLN A 794 15.52 -41.06 -39.11
CA GLN A 794 16.38 -39.89 -38.91
C GLN A 794 15.61 -38.63 -38.52
N GLY A 795 14.32 -38.55 -38.82
CA GLY A 795 13.52 -37.32 -38.63
C GLY A 795 13.58 -36.34 -39.81
N VAL A 796 12.81 -35.26 -39.69
CA VAL A 796 12.75 -34.15 -40.65
C VAL A 796 13.36 -32.90 -40.08
N LYS A 797 13.74 -31.96 -40.93
CA LYS A 797 14.27 -30.68 -40.46
C LYS A 797 13.12 -29.81 -39.97
N VAL A 798 13.07 -29.56 -38.68
CA VAL A 798 12.03 -28.72 -37.99
C VAL A 798 12.50 -27.27 -37.90
N MET A 799 13.77 -27.03 -37.59
CA MET A 799 14.37 -25.68 -37.53
C MET A 799 15.61 -25.61 -38.44
N ARG A 800 15.71 -24.52 -39.22
CA ARG A 800 16.92 -24.21 -39.96
C ARG A 800 17.82 -23.34 -39.10
N LEU A 801 18.92 -23.91 -38.66
CA LEU A 801 19.95 -23.20 -37.93
C LEU A 801 20.91 -22.53 -38.94
N LYS A 802 21.35 -21.32 -38.60
CA LYS A 802 22.42 -20.60 -39.32
C LYS A 802 23.74 -20.90 -38.63
N ASP A 803 24.81 -20.99 -39.41
CA ASP A 803 26.14 -21.24 -38.91
C ASP A 803 26.26 -22.57 -38.12
N GLU A 804 27.18 -22.71 -37.19
CA GLU A 804 27.39 -23.92 -36.37
C GLU A 804 26.48 -23.97 -35.11
N ASN A 805 25.38 -23.15 -35.07
CA ASN A 805 24.48 -23.10 -33.91
C ASN A 805 23.76 -24.45 -33.71
N LYS A 806 23.45 -24.74 -32.45
CA LYS A 806 22.78 -25.96 -32.01
C LYS A 806 21.49 -25.65 -31.27
N ILE A 807 20.52 -26.57 -31.30
CA ILE A 807 19.39 -26.54 -30.41
C ILE A 807 19.86 -26.97 -29.01
N VAL A 808 19.53 -26.15 -27.99
CA VAL A 808 19.90 -26.38 -26.60
C VAL A 808 18.68 -26.55 -25.68
N GLY A 809 17.46 -26.15 -26.14
CA GLY A 809 16.24 -26.32 -25.36
C GLY A 809 15.01 -26.59 -26.20
N VAL A 810 14.04 -27.31 -25.61
CA VAL A 810 12.75 -27.66 -26.22
C VAL A 810 11.65 -27.55 -25.17
N ALA A 811 10.58 -26.78 -25.46
CA ALA A 811 9.40 -26.66 -24.59
C ALA A 811 8.12 -26.96 -25.39
N LEU A 812 7.08 -27.47 -24.73
CA LEU A 812 5.75 -27.69 -25.29
C LEU A 812 4.79 -26.60 -24.78
N VAL A 813 3.92 -26.09 -25.67
CA VAL A 813 2.97 -25.01 -25.42
C VAL A 813 1.61 -25.45 -25.95
N LYS A 814 0.53 -25.17 -25.18
CA LYS A 814 -0.82 -25.41 -25.69
C LYS A 814 -1.15 -24.44 -26.83
N LYS A 815 -1.86 -24.98 -27.86
CA LYS A 815 -2.40 -24.16 -28.94
C LYS A 815 -3.51 -23.26 -28.37
N GLU A 816 -3.44 -21.96 -28.67
CA GLU A 816 -4.54 -21.04 -28.37
C GLU A 816 -5.75 -21.41 -29.28
N GLU A 817 -6.93 -21.62 -28.70
CA GLU A 817 -8.18 -21.66 -29.46
C GLU A 817 -8.39 -20.30 -30.12
N GLU A 818 -8.35 -20.22 -31.46
CA GLU A 818 -8.81 -19.04 -32.18
C GLU A 818 -10.31 -18.85 -31.86
N ASN A 819 -10.62 -17.82 -31.10
CA ASN A 819 -12.01 -17.36 -30.97
C ASN A 819 -12.51 -16.95 -32.35
N ASN A 820 -13.37 -17.78 -32.95
CA ASN A 820 -14.08 -17.55 -34.21
C ASN A 820 -15.13 -16.44 -34.08
N GLU A 821 -14.79 -15.30 -33.46
CA GLU A 821 -15.67 -14.11 -33.45
C GLU A 821 -15.39 -13.12 -34.60
N GLU A 822 -14.32 -13.29 -35.39
CA GLU A 822 -14.06 -12.43 -36.55
C GLU A 822 -14.75 -12.87 -37.84
N ASN A 823 -15.35 -14.07 -37.92
CA ASN A 823 -16.03 -14.54 -39.13
C ASN A 823 -17.54 -14.23 -39.23
N VAL A 824 -18.14 -13.58 -38.22
CA VAL A 824 -19.55 -13.14 -38.32
C VAL A 824 -19.66 -11.68 -38.78
N LEU A 825 -18.55 -10.92 -38.81
CA LEU A 825 -18.53 -9.53 -39.27
C LEU A 825 -18.15 -9.36 -40.76
N SER A 826 -17.69 -10.43 -41.48
CA SER A 826 -17.33 -10.32 -42.89
C SER A 826 -18.43 -10.66 -43.87
N GLU A 827 -19.56 -11.26 -43.45
CA GLU A 827 -20.71 -11.52 -44.32
C GLU A 827 -21.77 -10.42 -44.32
N ASN A 828 -21.69 -9.42 -43.41
CA ASN A 828 -22.58 -8.24 -43.42
C ASN A 828 -21.94 -6.95 -43.92
N ALA A 829 -20.69 -6.98 -44.42
CA ALA A 829 -19.99 -5.82 -44.99
C ALA A 829 -20.07 -5.67 -46.51
N GLY A 830 -20.93 -6.50 -47.13
CA GLY A 830 -21.07 -6.51 -48.58
C GLY A 830 -22.12 -5.57 -49.17
N ASN A 831 -22.84 -4.80 -48.41
CA ASN A 831 -23.95 -3.97 -48.91
C ASN A 831 -24.10 -2.55 -48.32
N ILE A 832 -23.05 -1.97 -47.76
CA ILE A 832 -23.07 -0.53 -47.38
C ILE A 832 -21.73 0.09 -47.76
N ASN A 833 -21.50 0.28 -49.04
CA ASN A 833 -20.36 1.09 -49.57
C ASN A 833 -20.74 1.81 -50.82
N GLU A 834 -21.74 2.70 -50.80
CA GLU A 834 -21.93 3.76 -51.83
C GLU A 834 -22.38 5.11 -51.28
N ASN A 835 -22.51 5.31 -49.94
CA ASN A 835 -22.97 6.59 -49.40
C ASN A 835 -22.05 7.29 -48.37
N GLU A 836 -20.86 6.80 -48.12
CA GLU A 836 -19.93 7.44 -47.15
C GLU A 836 -18.69 8.10 -47.80
N GLN A 837 -18.55 8.11 -49.10
CA GLN A 837 -17.46 8.82 -49.76
C GLN A 837 -17.70 10.31 -50.00
N THR A 838 -18.86 10.86 -49.67
CA THR A 838 -19.18 12.30 -49.85
C THR A 838 -19.14 13.09 -48.54
N LEU A 839 -18.93 12.45 -47.39
CA LEU A 839 -18.84 13.15 -46.08
C LEU A 839 -17.41 13.18 -45.47
N ALA A 840 -16.45 12.54 -46.12
CA ALA A 840 -15.07 12.53 -45.63
C ALA A 840 -14.20 13.62 -46.30
N THR A 841 -14.68 14.33 -47.32
CA THR A 841 -13.96 15.39 -47.98
C THR A 841 -14.29 16.80 -47.48
N GLU A 842 -15.35 16.95 -46.66
CA GLU A 842 -15.70 18.24 -46.02
C GLU A 842 -15.15 18.42 -44.60
N ALA A 843 -14.68 17.33 -43.94
CA ALA A 843 -14.06 17.39 -42.62
C ALA A 843 -12.53 17.63 -42.62
N SER A 844 -11.86 17.50 -43.78
CA SER A 844 -10.41 17.74 -43.91
C SER A 844 -10.03 19.18 -44.34
N GLU A 845 -11.00 20.00 -44.72
CA GLU A 845 -10.78 21.43 -45.08
C GLU A 845 -11.06 22.40 -43.92
N SER A 846 -11.69 21.94 -42.82
CA SER A 846 -11.93 22.80 -41.64
C SER A 846 -10.83 22.73 -40.56
N GLU A 847 -9.95 21.75 -40.58
CA GLU A 847 -8.81 21.67 -39.64
C GLU A 847 -7.54 22.40 -40.15
N ASN A 848 -7.45 22.71 -41.40
CA ASN A 848 -6.28 23.43 -41.95
C ASN A 848 -6.41 24.98 -41.91
N ASN A 849 -7.54 25.52 -41.45
CA ASN A 849 -7.73 26.97 -41.28
C ASN A 849 -7.62 27.49 -39.84
N LEU A 850 -7.42 26.61 -38.86
CA LEU A 850 -7.25 26.99 -37.44
C LEU A 850 -5.78 26.95 -36.94
N THR A 851 -4.85 26.46 -37.78
CA THR A 851 -3.41 26.42 -37.45
C THR A 851 -2.56 27.55 -38.04
N ASN A 852 -3.16 28.47 -38.80
CA ASN A 852 -2.43 29.58 -39.42
C ASN A 852 -2.73 30.98 -38.81
N VAL A 853 -3.52 31.05 -37.71
CA VAL A 853 -3.77 32.34 -37.02
C VAL A 853 -2.99 32.47 -35.70
N GLU A 854 -2.41 31.39 -35.13
CA GLU A 854 -1.63 31.46 -33.89
C GLU A 854 -0.10 31.52 -34.06
N LYS A 855 0.41 31.79 -35.30
CA LYS A 855 1.86 31.92 -35.56
C LYS A 855 2.34 33.31 -35.99
N SER A 856 1.49 34.33 -35.94
CA SER A 856 1.88 35.69 -36.30
C SER A 856 2.03 36.69 -35.14
N ASP A 857 1.78 36.31 -33.88
CA ASP A 857 1.86 37.24 -32.74
C ASP A 857 2.92 36.92 -31.68
N MET A 858 4.00 36.20 -32.04
CA MET A 858 5.16 36.00 -31.16
C MET A 858 6.49 36.30 -31.86
N LEU A 859 6.61 37.50 -32.43
CA LEU A 859 7.91 38.06 -32.83
C LEU A 859 7.78 39.60 -32.87
N ASP A 860 7.84 40.22 -31.71
CA ASP A 860 8.31 41.60 -31.49
C ASP A 860 8.22 41.90 -30.00
N ASN A 861 9.33 41.71 -29.31
CA ASN A 861 9.75 42.46 -28.12
C ASN A 861 10.98 41.79 -27.47
N GLN A 862 12.11 41.97 -28.13
CA GLN A 862 13.43 41.96 -27.48
C GLN A 862 14.21 43.11 -28.10
N ASN A 863 14.28 44.20 -27.36
CA ASN A 863 15.42 45.13 -27.29
C ASN A 863 15.00 46.24 -26.35
N ASP A 864 15.58 46.24 -25.15
CA ASP A 864 16.23 47.45 -24.66
C ASP A 864 17.08 47.14 -23.44
N ASN A 865 18.34 47.50 -23.63
CA ASN A 865 19.43 47.61 -22.66
C ASN A 865 19.03 48.39 -21.42
N TYR A 866 19.61 48.07 -20.27
CA TYR A 866 20.40 49.03 -19.51
C TYR A 866 21.50 48.35 -18.69
N GLN A 867 22.64 49.01 -18.71
CA GLN A 867 23.97 48.71 -18.20
C GLN A 867 24.07 48.71 -16.68
N ALA A 868 25.14 48.06 -16.27
CA ALA A 868 25.74 48.03 -14.94
C ALA A 868 26.02 49.44 -14.37
N ASP A 869 26.02 49.50 -13.04
CA ASP A 869 26.99 50.33 -12.31
C ASP A 869 27.36 49.63 -10.99
N ASP A 870 28.64 49.38 -10.89
CA ASP A 870 29.39 49.09 -9.67
C ASP A 870 29.43 50.29 -8.74
N SER A 871 29.29 50.08 -7.45
CA SER A 871 30.10 50.82 -6.47
C SER A 871 30.06 50.17 -5.09
N ASP A 872 31.27 49.81 -4.68
CA ASP A 872 31.74 49.55 -3.31
C ASP A 872 31.12 50.43 -2.21
N ASN A 873 30.95 49.86 -1.02
CA ASN A 873 31.70 50.31 0.16
C ASN A 873 31.49 49.45 1.38
N GLU A 874 32.62 49.14 1.96
CA GLU A 874 32.86 48.67 3.32
C GLU A 874 32.27 49.56 4.39
N THR A 875 31.90 49.05 5.57
CA THR A 875 32.55 49.16 6.88
C THR A 875 31.62 48.80 8.03
N ASP A 876 32.11 47.93 8.88
CA ASP A 876 32.13 47.90 10.36
C ASP A 876 30.89 48.44 11.14
N ASP A 877 30.21 47.52 11.92
CA ASP A 877 30.32 47.35 13.38
C ASP A 877 29.60 46.07 13.83
#